data_2efc755a72e0cb2704652756d6b735e4
#
_entry.id   2efc755a72e0cb2704652756d6b735e4
#
_cell.length_a   1.000
_cell.length_b   1.000
_cell.length_c   1.000
_cell.angle_alpha   90.00
_cell.angle_beta   90.00
_cell.angle_gamma   90.00
#
_symmetry.space_group_name_H-M   'P 1'
#
loop_
_entity.id
_entity.type
_entity.pdbx_description
1 polymer ?
#
loop_
_entity_poly.entity_id
_entity_poly.type
_entity_poly.pdbx_seq_one_letter_code
_entity_poly.pdbx_strand_id
1 'polypeptide(L)'
;MIFSEAWLKEWVDPQMSSDHLMERLTMAGLEVDGFSSVASNFKGIVVGKVITVEPHPNADKLKLCLVNDGVEDYKVVCGAPNVIPGMKVPFAKVGAEIQVRNEEVPLKIKKAKIRGEESSGMLCSAEELGLEDKSDGLLAFPDEFSLGSDVRHALELEDLSIELDLTPNRGDCLGMRGLAREVGVLTRSECKEPDFYPAQIKHKTELQIDILAQDQCPRYLGRVVKNIDLNQTSPLWLREKLRRSGLRSIDPVVDVTNYVLMELGQPMHAFDYEKLHGGIRVRMAEKNEKLILLDGKEVTLEPDILVISDHEKAVAMAGIMGGLSTSVSEKTKNVFLECAFFSPLAIAGKARTYGLHTDASHRYERGVDYELQHLAMERATEILISIVGGEAGPITETLGNLPKESSVDLLFANVKSLLGIEIPPDEIKDILTRLGFVIEKEDEDGLTVGVPTYRFDISLEADLVEELVRVYGYDNVPKTSGFFSQTLATKEPEKMVPHDRIRNSLVDLGYQEVVTYSFIDPKQSDLILVLPDAQKISLQNPISTEMSVMRSSLLPGLVDAYTHNVNRHQERVRVFESGLVFLKEEKEIKQEHRVAGLISGDRLPRNWVNEKGLSDFYDIKGDVETLIALGNSVEEFSFDNSEHPSMHPGQCAKVTTPTGVEVGFVGALHPRIGQSLGLDGSIFVFELSLDVLQNGELPRAQALSKFPEVSRDLAIVVSSEVPAAKILANVRQNAGDYLSNSRIFDVYQGDGVEKGKKSIALGLTWQHPSRTLSDDEINKIISSCVNGLHEQFNANLRD
;
A
#
# COMPACT_ATOMS: atom_id res chain seq x y z
N MET A 1 -1.61 -1.65 16.15
CA MET A 1 -1.42 -2.14 17.56
C MET A 1 -2.30 -3.34 17.80
N ILE A 2 -1.74 -4.44 18.34
CA ILE A 2 -2.56 -5.62 18.73
C ILE A 2 -2.80 -5.60 20.23
N PHE A 3 -4.02 -5.89 20.66
CA PHE A 3 -4.38 -5.94 22.08
C PHE A 3 -5.41 -7.04 22.38
N SER A 4 -5.41 -7.52 23.64
CA SER A 4 -6.41 -8.48 24.15
C SER A 4 -7.64 -7.73 24.65
N GLU A 5 -8.84 -8.16 24.23
CA GLU A 5 -10.10 -7.58 24.72
C GLU A 5 -10.28 -7.83 26.22
N ALA A 6 -9.90 -9.02 26.70
CA ALA A 6 -9.95 -9.34 28.11
C ALA A 6 -9.04 -8.42 28.95
N TRP A 7 -7.83 -8.12 28.45
CA TRP A 7 -6.94 -7.17 29.11
C TRP A 7 -7.52 -5.74 29.14
N LEU A 8 -8.13 -5.29 28.04
CA LEU A 8 -8.83 -4.01 28.00
C LEU A 8 -9.95 -3.94 29.05
N LYS A 9 -10.69 -5.05 29.24
CA LYS A 9 -11.78 -5.12 30.24
C LYS A 9 -11.31 -5.06 31.69
N GLU A 10 -10.02 -5.28 31.96
CA GLU A 10 -9.46 -5.01 33.29
C GLU A 10 -9.41 -3.49 33.61
N TRP A 11 -9.29 -2.65 32.56
CA TRP A 11 -9.18 -1.19 32.67
C TRP A 11 -10.53 -0.50 32.48
N VAL A 12 -11.38 -0.98 31.61
CA VAL A 12 -12.69 -0.40 31.28
C VAL A 12 -13.66 -1.48 30.84
N ASP A 13 -14.86 -1.47 31.40
CA ASP A 13 -15.94 -2.36 30.94
C ASP A 13 -16.88 -1.63 29.99
N PRO A 14 -16.80 -1.86 28.67
CA PRO A 14 -17.63 -1.17 27.69
C PRO A 14 -19.10 -1.60 27.71
N GLN A 15 -19.47 -2.67 28.45
CA GLN A 15 -20.82 -3.22 28.57
C GLN A 15 -21.52 -3.47 27.22
N MET A 16 -20.76 -3.89 26.22
CA MET A 16 -21.27 -4.18 24.88
C MET A 16 -20.57 -5.43 24.30
N SER A 17 -21.09 -5.94 23.17
CA SER A 17 -20.46 -7.06 22.47
C SER A 17 -19.16 -6.62 21.79
N SER A 18 -18.25 -7.58 21.53
CA SER A 18 -16.98 -7.35 20.84
C SER A 18 -17.19 -6.71 19.46
N ASP A 19 -18.21 -7.16 18.71
CA ASP A 19 -18.53 -6.60 17.38
C ASP A 19 -18.92 -5.11 17.47
N HIS A 20 -19.76 -4.74 18.44
CA HIS A 20 -20.15 -3.33 18.65
C HIS A 20 -18.96 -2.49 19.15
N LEU A 21 -18.07 -3.06 19.97
CA LEU A 21 -16.86 -2.35 20.40
C LEU A 21 -15.95 -2.04 19.21
N MET A 22 -15.70 -3.02 18.35
CA MET A 22 -14.87 -2.87 17.14
C MET A 22 -15.47 -1.84 16.17
N GLU A 23 -16.78 -1.90 15.94
CA GLU A 23 -17.49 -0.89 15.13
C GLU A 23 -17.36 0.51 15.75
N ARG A 24 -17.56 0.64 17.07
CA ARG A 24 -17.49 1.91 17.76
C ARG A 24 -16.08 2.52 17.73
N LEU A 25 -15.05 1.72 17.88
CA LEU A 25 -13.66 2.15 17.75
C LEU A 25 -13.36 2.67 16.34
N THR A 26 -13.73 1.88 15.32
CA THR A 26 -13.55 2.26 13.91
C THR A 26 -14.26 3.58 13.57
N MET A 27 -15.51 3.73 13.99
CA MET A 27 -16.30 4.96 13.75
C MET A 27 -15.75 6.17 14.50
N ALA A 28 -14.98 5.97 15.56
CA ALA A 28 -14.31 7.05 16.30
C ALA A 28 -12.88 7.35 15.83
N GLY A 29 -12.44 6.74 14.71
CA GLY A 29 -11.14 6.98 14.09
C GLY A 29 -10.01 6.05 14.54
N LEU A 30 -10.33 4.97 15.29
CA LEU A 30 -9.39 3.91 15.61
C LEU A 30 -9.76 2.65 14.80
N GLU A 31 -9.29 2.58 13.57
CA GLU A 31 -9.67 1.54 12.61
C GLU A 31 -9.27 0.14 13.08
N VAL A 32 -10.26 -0.75 13.14
CA VAL A 32 -10.01 -2.17 13.40
C VAL A 32 -9.64 -2.84 12.08
N ASP A 33 -8.36 -3.20 11.93
CA ASP A 33 -7.82 -3.86 10.75
C ASP A 33 -8.13 -5.37 10.74
N GLY A 34 -8.20 -5.98 11.93
CA GLY A 34 -8.55 -7.38 12.07
C GLY A 34 -8.73 -7.83 13.50
N PHE A 35 -9.19 -9.07 13.65
CA PHE A 35 -9.25 -9.73 14.94
C PHE A 35 -9.12 -11.25 14.79
N SER A 36 -8.66 -11.90 15.87
CA SER A 36 -8.51 -13.35 15.91
C SER A 36 -8.76 -13.89 17.32
N SER A 37 -9.22 -15.15 17.40
CA SER A 37 -9.28 -15.84 18.68
C SER A 37 -7.87 -16.08 19.23
N VAL A 38 -7.68 -15.91 20.53
CA VAL A 38 -6.38 -16.09 21.19
C VAL A 38 -5.88 -17.53 21.23
N ALA A 39 -6.73 -18.52 20.90
CA ALA A 39 -6.39 -19.93 20.86
C ALA A 39 -7.16 -20.66 19.76
N SER A 40 -6.65 -21.82 19.35
CA SER A 40 -7.39 -22.71 18.44
C SER A 40 -8.66 -23.28 19.10
N ASN A 41 -9.54 -23.84 18.27
CA ASN A 41 -10.73 -24.49 18.81
C ASN A 41 -10.38 -25.90 19.32
N PHE A 42 -10.53 -26.14 20.63
CA PHE A 42 -10.36 -27.45 21.23
C PHE A 42 -11.38 -27.65 22.35
N LYS A 43 -11.69 -28.92 22.66
CA LYS A 43 -12.67 -29.32 23.70
C LYS A 43 -12.18 -30.54 24.45
N GLY A 44 -12.54 -30.65 25.75
CA GLY A 44 -12.26 -31.84 26.57
C GLY A 44 -10.81 -31.95 27.01
N ILE A 45 -10.09 -30.82 27.09
CA ILE A 45 -8.75 -30.74 27.63
C ILE A 45 -8.84 -30.16 29.04
N VAL A 46 -8.25 -30.87 29.99
CA VAL A 46 -8.28 -30.45 31.41
C VAL A 46 -6.88 -30.33 32.00
N VAL A 47 -6.78 -29.65 33.11
CA VAL A 47 -5.52 -29.60 33.88
C VAL A 47 -5.24 -30.94 34.51
N GLY A 48 -4.19 -31.63 34.06
CA GLY A 48 -3.70 -32.88 34.57
C GLY A 48 -2.38 -32.73 35.31
N LYS A 49 -2.12 -33.52 36.33
CA LYS A 49 -0.83 -33.59 37.07
C LYS A 49 -0.12 -34.89 36.73
N VAL A 50 1.12 -34.79 36.29
CA VAL A 50 1.99 -35.94 36.06
C VAL A 50 2.47 -36.47 37.36
N ILE A 51 2.09 -37.71 37.72
CA ILE A 51 2.44 -38.35 39.00
C ILE A 51 3.76 -39.10 38.86
N THR A 52 3.90 -39.95 37.83
CA THR A 52 5.16 -40.67 37.61
C THR A 52 5.57 -40.55 36.12
N VAL A 53 6.86 -40.65 35.85
CA VAL A 53 7.46 -40.69 34.54
C VAL A 53 8.46 -41.82 34.46
N GLU A 54 8.22 -42.80 33.59
CA GLU A 54 9.08 -43.95 33.40
C GLU A 54 9.51 -44.05 31.91
N PRO A 55 10.73 -44.56 31.59
CA PRO A 55 11.11 -44.84 30.24
C PRO A 55 10.16 -45.82 29.52
N HIS A 56 9.89 -45.57 28.25
CA HIS A 56 9.08 -46.48 27.48
C HIS A 56 9.85 -47.76 27.12
N PRO A 57 9.32 -48.99 27.35
CA PRO A 57 10.08 -50.24 27.19
C PRO A 57 10.54 -50.53 25.75
N ASN A 58 9.88 -50.02 24.74
CA ASN A 58 10.12 -50.27 23.33
C ASN A 58 10.45 -49.03 22.50
N ALA A 59 10.80 -47.87 23.12
CA ALA A 59 11.06 -46.64 22.39
C ALA A 59 11.89 -45.63 23.22
N ASP A 60 13.11 -45.35 22.81
CA ASP A 60 14.08 -44.50 23.57
C ASP A 60 13.62 -43.04 23.75
N LYS A 61 12.82 -42.53 22.85
CA LYS A 61 12.33 -41.12 22.89
C LYS A 61 10.97 -40.96 23.55
N LEU A 62 10.31 -42.04 23.96
CA LEU A 62 9.01 -42.00 24.60
C LEU A 62 9.11 -42.29 26.09
N LYS A 63 8.15 -41.77 26.83
CA LYS A 63 8.01 -41.96 28.27
C LYS A 63 6.60 -42.45 28.59
N LEU A 64 6.47 -43.26 29.62
CA LEU A 64 5.19 -43.66 30.20
C LEU A 64 4.89 -42.76 31.38
N CYS A 65 3.81 -42.02 31.30
CA CYS A 65 3.36 -41.12 32.31
C CYS A 65 2.10 -41.64 33.01
N LEU A 66 2.02 -41.55 34.29
CA LEU A 66 0.78 -41.64 35.07
C LEU A 66 0.29 -40.21 35.33
N VAL A 67 -0.89 -39.87 34.82
CA VAL A 67 -1.46 -38.52 34.89
C VAL A 67 -2.77 -38.58 35.71
N ASN A 68 -2.89 -37.70 36.69
CA ASN A 68 -4.10 -37.56 37.51
C ASN A 68 -4.87 -36.30 37.09
N ASP A 69 -6.18 -36.41 36.90
CA ASP A 69 -7.06 -35.28 36.56
C ASP A 69 -7.87 -34.75 37.74
N GLY A 70 -7.47 -35.11 38.94
CA GLY A 70 -8.18 -34.79 40.18
C GLY A 70 -9.24 -35.79 40.60
N VAL A 71 -9.60 -36.79 39.72
CA VAL A 71 -10.57 -37.82 39.95
C VAL A 71 -9.96 -39.21 39.75
N GLU A 72 -9.27 -39.43 38.63
CA GLU A 72 -8.72 -40.73 38.21
C GLU A 72 -7.29 -40.61 37.68
N ASP A 73 -6.59 -41.76 37.71
CA ASP A 73 -5.23 -41.88 37.11
C ASP A 73 -5.30 -42.50 35.70
N TYR A 74 -4.60 -41.87 34.80
CA TYR A 74 -4.54 -42.28 33.38
C TYR A 74 -3.14 -42.64 32.97
N LYS A 75 -2.96 -43.76 32.28
CA LYS A 75 -1.67 -44.05 31.60
C LYS A 75 -1.62 -43.31 30.27
N VAL A 76 -0.53 -42.56 30.04
CA VAL A 76 -0.33 -41.73 28.84
C VAL A 76 1.09 -41.93 28.34
N VAL A 77 1.25 -42.17 27.05
CA VAL A 77 2.55 -42.18 26.38
C VAL A 77 2.85 -40.77 25.93
N CYS A 78 4.02 -40.22 26.33
CA CYS A 78 4.44 -38.87 26.05
C CYS A 78 5.81 -38.86 25.38
N GLY A 79 5.99 -38.05 24.32
CA GLY A 79 7.25 -37.84 23.62
C GLY A 79 7.97 -36.52 23.99
N ALA A 80 7.39 -35.72 24.86
CA ALA A 80 7.94 -34.41 25.19
C ALA A 80 9.21 -34.53 26.06
N PRO A 81 10.26 -33.77 25.78
CA PRO A 81 11.54 -33.85 26.50
C PRO A 81 11.42 -33.35 27.94
N ASN A 82 10.57 -32.34 28.19
CA ASN A 82 10.44 -31.60 29.45
C ASN A 82 9.49 -32.24 30.46
N VAL A 83 8.86 -33.39 30.16
CA VAL A 83 7.93 -34.01 31.12
C VAL A 83 8.67 -34.54 32.39
N ILE A 84 8.24 -34.11 33.55
CA ILE A 84 8.75 -34.49 34.87
C ILE A 84 7.62 -34.79 35.84
N PRO A 85 7.87 -35.64 36.87
CA PRO A 85 6.89 -35.84 37.91
C PRO A 85 6.55 -34.55 38.66
N GLY A 86 5.30 -34.39 39.06
CA GLY A 86 4.77 -33.22 39.74
C GLY A 86 4.25 -32.10 38.86
N MET A 87 4.63 -32.09 37.56
CA MET A 87 4.25 -31.06 36.60
C MET A 87 2.75 -31.08 36.33
N LYS A 88 2.09 -29.91 36.34
CA LYS A 88 0.73 -29.72 35.82
C LYS A 88 0.80 -29.33 34.36
N VAL A 89 -0.04 -29.97 33.54
CA VAL A 89 -0.02 -29.84 32.07
C VAL A 89 -1.43 -29.96 31.48
N PRO A 90 -1.66 -29.47 30.26
CA PRO A 90 -2.88 -29.74 29.54
C PRO A 90 -3.00 -31.24 29.21
N PHE A 91 -4.08 -31.87 29.66
CA PHE A 91 -4.36 -33.26 29.42
C PHE A 91 -5.64 -33.44 28.59
N ALA A 92 -5.45 -33.86 27.35
CA ALA A 92 -6.55 -34.20 26.44
C ALA A 92 -7.05 -35.62 26.73
N LYS A 93 -8.25 -35.70 27.32
CA LYS A 93 -8.92 -36.97 27.61
C LYS A 93 -9.36 -37.71 26.36
N VAL A 94 -9.61 -38.99 26.47
CA VAL A 94 -10.26 -39.76 25.38
C VAL A 94 -11.61 -39.11 25.04
N GLY A 95 -11.81 -38.77 23.79
CA GLY A 95 -12.95 -38.01 23.29
C GLY A 95 -12.68 -36.49 23.11
N ALA A 96 -11.59 -35.99 23.60
CA ALA A 96 -11.18 -34.60 23.35
C ALA A 96 -10.99 -34.35 21.86
N GLU A 97 -11.25 -33.10 21.42
CA GLU A 97 -11.13 -32.66 20.05
C GLU A 97 -10.13 -31.47 20.01
N ILE A 98 -9.15 -31.53 19.09
CA ILE A 98 -8.11 -30.55 18.93
C ILE A 98 -8.10 -30.15 17.46
N GLN A 99 -8.25 -28.85 17.16
CA GLN A 99 -8.10 -28.33 15.81
C GLN A 99 -6.62 -28.26 15.44
N VAL A 100 -6.18 -29.18 14.58
CA VAL A 100 -4.81 -29.14 14.05
C VAL A 100 -4.72 -28.07 12.96
N ARG A 101 -3.64 -27.30 12.98
CA ARG A 101 -3.40 -26.24 11.99
C ARG A 101 -3.38 -26.83 10.57
N ASN A 102 -4.09 -26.16 9.65
CA ASN A 102 -4.26 -26.57 8.24
C ASN A 102 -5.05 -27.87 8.00
N GLU A 103 -5.72 -28.46 8.99
CA GLU A 103 -6.64 -29.57 8.81
C GLU A 103 -8.09 -29.10 8.99
N GLU A 104 -8.97 -29.47 8.08
CA GLU A 104 -10.40 -29.13 8.15
C GLU A 104 -11.14 -29.86 9.27
N VAL A 105 -10.65 -31.05 9.63
CA VAL A 105 -11.30 -31.93 10.59
C VAL A 105 -10.49 -31.98 11.90
N PRO A 106 -11.13 -31.71 13.06
CA PRO A 106 -10.48 -31.81 14.35
C PRO A 106 -9.93 -33.21 14.64
N LEU A 107 -8.72 -33.26 15.20
CA LEU A 107 -8.16 -34.52 15.72
C LEU A 107 -8.96 -34.98 16.95
N LYS A 108 -9.60 -36.12 16.87
CA LYS A 108 -10.31 -36.72 18.02
C LYS A 108 -9.41 -37.69 18.77
N ILE A 109 -9.14 -37.40 20.04
CA ILE A 109 -8.29 -38.24 20.89
C ILE A 109 -9.00 -39.56 21.19
N LYS A 110 -8.36 -40.66 20.87
CA LYS A 110 -8.85 -42.03 21.09
C LYS A 110 -7.88 -42.79 21.98
N LYS A 111 -8.42 -43.80 22.70
CA LYS A 111 -7.56 -44.77 23.37
C LYS A 111 -6.71 -45.47 22.30
N ALA A 112 -5.39 -45.40 22.44
CA ALA A 112 -4.44 -45.88 21.44
C ALA A 112 -3.41 -46.80 22.07
N LYS A 113 -2.82 -47.67 21.25
CA LYS A 113 -1.68 -48.50 21.63
C LYS A 113 -0.43 -48.03 20.91
N ILE A 114 0.48 -47.39 21.62
CA ILE A 114 1.69 -46.75 21.06
C ILE A 114 2.91 -47.62 21.39
N ARG A 115 3.55 -48.17 20.37
CA ARG A 115 4.70 -49.08 20.51
C ARG A 115 4.48 -50.23 21.52
N GLY A 116 3.25 -50.68 21.70
CA GLY A 116 2.91 -51.80 22.60
C GLY A 116 2.25 -51.38 23.93
N GLU A 117 2.39 -50.13 24.34
CA GLU A 117 1.81 -49.60 25.58
C GLU A 117 0.50 -48.82 25.30
N GLU A 118 -0.44 -48.94 26.23
CA GLU A 118 -1.71 -48.21 26.15
C GLU A 118 -1.55 -46.76 26.53
N SER A 119 -2.15 -45.83 25.72
CA SER A 119 -2.30 -44.44 26.06
C SER A 119 -3.79 -44.08 26.12
N SER A 120 -4.23 -43.60 27.26
CA SER A 120 -5.63 -43.21 27.54
C SER A 120 -5.79 -41.68 27.52
N GLY A 121 -5.18 -41.00 26.53
CA GLY A 121 -5.19 -39.56 26.36
C GLY A 121 -3.89 -39.06 25.77
N MET A 122 -3.73 -37.74 25.74
CA MET A 122 -2.55 -37.04 25.22
C MET A 122 -2.21 -35.86 26.12
N LEU A 123 -0.91 -35.61 26.39
CA LEU A 123 -0.43 -34.37 27.00
C LEU A 123 -0.12 -33.38 25.89
N CYS A 124 -0.57 -32.15 26.04
CA CYS A 124 -0.49 -31.17 24.97
C CYS A 124 0.60 -30.12 25.22
N SER A 125 1.20 -29.70 24.14
CA SER A 125 2.09 -28.53 24.05
C SER A 125 1.26 -27.25 23.78
N ALA A 126 1.91 -26.10 23.83
CA ALA A 126 1.31 -24.83 23.42
C ALA A 126 0.93 -24.80 21.91
N GLU A 127 1.71 -25.49 21.06
CA GLU A 127 1.45 -25.63 19.63
C GLU A 127 0.14 -26.36 19.35
N GLU A 128 -0.11 -27.50 20.02
CA GLU A 128 -1.33 -28.29 19.85
C GLU A 128 -2.60 -27.55 20.32
N LEU A 129 -2.45 -26.64 21.27
CA LEU A 129 -3.53 -25.73 21.73
C LEU A 129 -3.69 -24.50 20.84
N GLY A 130 -2.80 -24.29 19.87
CA GLY A 130 -2.80 -23.12 19.01
C GLY A 130 -2.40 -21.82 19.74
N LEU A 131 -1.64 -21.95 20.82
CA LEU A 131 -1.11 -20.82 21.57
C LEU A 131 0.23 -20.32 21.02
N GLU A 132 1.01 -21.20 20.41
CA GLU A 132 2.29 -20.89 19.78
C GLU A 132 2.41 -21.60 18.41
N ASP A 133 3.24 -21.07 17.53
CA ASP A 133 3.50 -21.68 16.22
C ASP A 133 4.36 -22.93 16.33
N LYS A 134 5.26 -22.98 17.31
CA LYS A 134 6.16 -24.10 17.62
C LYS A 134 6.39 -24.17 19.12
N SER A 135 6.47 -25.38 19.62
CA SER A 135 6.75 -25.63 21.03
C SER A 135 7.77 -26.75 21.20
N ASP A 136 8.74 -26.56 22.08
CA ASP A 136 9.79 -27.53 22.36
C ASP A 136 9.38 -28.60 23.41
N GLY A 137 8.12 -28.58 23.87
CA GLY A 137 7.64 -29.51 24.88
C GLY A 137 6.23 -29.22 25.37
N LEU A 138 5.84 -29.83 26.49
CA LEU A 138 4.56 -29.60 27.13
C LEU A 138 4.44 -28.20 27.71
N LEU A 139 3.24 -27.64 27.64
CA LEU A 139 2.91 -26.41 28.34
C LEU A 139 2.82 -26.70 29.87
N ALA A 140 3.67 -26.06 30.65
CA ALA A 140 3.67 -26.19 32.12
C ALA A 140 2.70 -25.19 32.74
N PHE A 141 1.83 -25.65 33.60
CA PHE A 141 0.94 -24.81 34.36
C PHE A 141 1.46 -24.51 35.76
N PRO A 142 1.13 -23.32 36.31
CA PRO A 142 1.39 -22.98 37.70
C PRO A 142 0.68 -23.91 38.69
N ASP A 143 1.20 -24.00 39.91
CA ASP A 143 0.67 -24.88 40.97
C ASP A 143 -0.72 -24.46 41.48
N GLU A 144 -1.13 -23.21 41.27
CA GLU A 144 -2.46 -22.69 41.62
C GLU A 144 -3.60 -23.24 40.77
N PHE A 145 -3.31 -23.78 39.55
CA PHE A 145 -4.37 -24.31 38.68
C PHE A 145 -5.00 -25.57 39.27
N SER A 146 -6.33 -25.59 39.37
CA SER A 146 -7.09 -26.71 39.93
C SER A 146 -7.09 -27.92 39.00
N LEU A 147 -6.78 -29.10 39.52
CA LEU A 147 -6.84 -30.35 38.72
C LEU A 147 -8.23 -30.59 38.21
N GLY A 148 -8.34 -31.05 36.98
CA GLY A 148 -9.59 -31.33 36.29
C GLY A 148 -10.35 -30.11 35.76
N SER A 149 -9.88 -28.88 36.04
CA SER A 149 -10.49 -27.69 35.43
C SER A 149 -10.26 -27.68 33.91
N ASP A 150 -11.25 -27.19 33.18
CA ASP A 150 -11.12 -27.00 31.74
C ASP A 150 -10.01 -26.00 31.41
N VAL A 151 -9.13 -26.34 30.48
CA VAL A 151 -7.96 -25.52 30.11
C VAL A 151 -8.37 -24.19 29.49
N ARG A 152 -9.45 -24.14 28.69
CA ARG A 152 -9.94 -22.87 28.13
C ARG A 152 -10.34 -21.89 29.23
N HIS A 153 -11.01 -22.42 30.26
CA HIS A 153 -11.39 -21.60 31.42
C HIS A 153 -10.18 -21.21 32.29
N ALA A 154 -9.26 -22.16 32.56
CA ALA A 154 -8.09 -21.93 33.37
C ALA A 154 -7.11 -20.88 32.79
N LEU A 155 -7.04 -20.79 31.46
CA LEU A 155 -6.23 -19.82 30.71
C LEU A 155 -7.02 -18.62 30.19
N GLU A 156 -8.32 -18.54 30.50
CA GLU A 156 -9.19 -17.44 30.03
C GLU A 156 -9.13 -17.25 28.50
N LEU A 157 -9.29 -18.36 27.75
CA LEU A 157 -9.13 -18.37 26.30
C LEU A 157 -10.38 -17.93 25.50
N GLU A 158 -11.44 -17.54 26.18
CA GLU A 158 -12.60 -16.88 25.55
C GLU A 158 -12.32 -15.38 25.38
N ASP A 159 -11.30 -15.08 24.56
CA ASP A 159 -10.74 -13.74 24.35
C ASP A 159 -10.41 -13.52 22.88
N LEU A 160 -10.34 -12.26 22.47
CA LEU A 160 -9.96 -11.83 21.14
C LEU A 160 -8.69 -10.97 21.19
N SER A 161 -7.77 -11.26 20.29
CA SER A 161 -6.72 -10.33 19.90
C SER A 161 -7.24 -9.44 18.80
N ILE A 162 -7.35 -8.14 19.03
CA ILE A 162 -7.86 -7.13 18.11
C ILE A 162 -6.69 -6.28 17.61
N GLU A 163 -6.61 -6.06 16.31
CA GLU A 163 -5.59 -5.21 15.69
C GLU A 163 -6.20 -3.87 15.30
N LEU A 164 -5.55 -2.79 15.78
CA LEU A 164 -5.88 -1.40 15.43
C LEU A 164 -4.80 -0.81 14.52
N ASP A 165 -5.22 -0.20 13.43
CA ASP A 165 -4.39 0.72 12.67
C ASP A 165 -4.62 2.14 13.18
N LEU A 166 -3.61 2.68 13.86
CA LEU A 166 -3.66 3.99 14.51
C LEU A 166 -2.97 5.04 13.65
N THR A 167 -3.70 6.10 13.34
CA THR A 167 -3.14 7.27 12.66
C THR A 167 -2.03 7.93 13.50
N PRO A 168 -1.06 8.61 12.88
CA PRO A 168 0.07 9.19 13.60
C PRO A 168 -0.29 10.19 14.72
N ASN A 169 -1.45 10.84 14.65
CA ASN A 169 -1.95 11.75 15.67
C ASN A 169 -2.47 11.04 16.94
N ARG A 170 -2.74 9.72 16.87
CA ARG A 170 -3.28 8.96 18.00
C ARG A 170 -2.20 8.11 18.72
N GLY A 171 -1.01 8.70 18.93
CA GLY A 171 0.06 8.09 19.69
C GLY A 171 -0.31 7.75 21.13
N ASP A 172 -1.24 8.49 21.71
CA ASP A 172 -1.81 8.28 23.04
C ASP A 172 -2.48 6.89 23.20
N CYS A 173 -3.02 6.32 22.13
CA CYS A 173 -3.67 5.00 22.11
C CYS A 173 -2.72 3.82 21.85
N LEU A 174 -1.40 4.04 21.78
CA LEU A 174 -0.40 2.99 21.59
C LEU A 174 -0.06 2.20 22.90
N GLY A 175 -0.94 2.27 23.87
CA GLY A 175 -0.90 1.48 25.10
C GLY A 175 -2.30 1.25 25.66
N MET A 176 -2.42 0.24 26.53
CA MET A 176 -3.71 -0.17 27.11
C MET A 176 -4.37 0.98 27.88
N ARG A 177 -3.59 1.76 28.63
CA ARG A 177 -4.08 2.92 29.39
C ARG A 177 -4.77 3.95 28.50
N GLY A 178 -4.13 4.30 27.37
CA GLY A 178 -4.69 5.28 26.43
C GLY A 178 -5.91 4.74 25.71
N LEU A 179 -5.86 3.48 25.27
CA LEU A 179 -7.00 2.80 24.62
C LEU A 179 -8.19 2.68 25.59
N ALA A 180 -7.95 2.34 26.87
CA ALA A 180 -9.01 2.26 27.87
C ALA A 180 -9.67 3.62 28.12
N ARG A 181 -8.89 4.70 28.15
CA ARG A 181 -9.41 6.08 28.23
C ARG A 181 -10.33 6.36 27.05
N GLU A 182 -9.91 6.04 25.86
CA GLU A 182 -10.69 6.23 24.64
C GLU A 182 -12.01 5.46 24.68
N VAL A 183 -11.95 4.16 25.02
CA VAL A 183 -13.17 3.33 25.18
C VAL A 183 -14.07 3.90 26.27
N GLY A 184 -13.51 4.36 27.39
CA GLY A 184 -14.27 4.99 28.48
C GLY A 184 -15.01 6.24 28.03
N VAL A 185 -14.38 7.07 27.19
CA VAL A 185 -15.04 8.25 26.57
C VAL A 185 -16.17 7.82 25.65
N LEU A 186 -15.91 6.92 24.70
CA LEU A 186 -16.86 6.47 23.70
C LEU A 186 -18.07 5.74 24.30
N THR A 187 -17.87 5.00 25.37
CA THR A 187 -18.93 4.21 26.04
C THR A 187 -19.51 4.88 27.27
N ARG A 188 -18.94 6.02 27.69
CA ARG A 188 -19.22 6.71 28.95
C ARG A 188 -19.04 5.83 30.17
N SER A 189 -18.14 4.84 30.07
CA SER A 189 -17.76 3.95 31.15
C SER A 189 -16.61 4.56 31.96
N GLU A 190 -16.55 4.20 33.24
CA GLU A 190 -15.47 4.63 34.12
C GLU A 190 -14.22 3.75 33.88
N CYS A 191 -13.06 4.38 33.76
CA CYS A 191 -11.78 3.69 33.68
C CYS A 191 -11.26 3.39 35.05
N LYS A 192 -10.75 2.17 35.27
CA LYS A 192 -10.12 1.73 36.50
C LYS A 192 -8.63 1.61 36.25
N GLU A 193 -7.84 2.47 36.87
CA GLU A 193 -6.38 2.26 36.86
C GLU A 193 -6.04 1.13 37.84
N PRO A 194 -5.21 0.16 37.45
CA PRO A 194 -4.67 -0.83 38.40
C PRO A 194 -3.89 -0.15 39.48
N ASP A 195 -3.88 -0.76 40.71
CA ASP A 195 -3.07 -0.28 41.82
C ASP A 195 -1.58 -0.44 41.48
N PHE A 196 -0.83 0.63 41.61
CA PHE A 196 0.63 0.66 41.43
C PHE A 196 1.30 0.93 42.79
N TYR A 197 2.22 0.07 43.20
CA TYR A 197 2.91 0.19 44.45
C TYR A 197 4.39 0.54 44.23
N PRO A 198 4.89 1.69 44.76
CA PRO A 198 6.29 2.04 44.62
C PRO A 198 7.20 0.96 45.26
N ALA A 199 8.24 0.60 44.54
CA ALA A 199 9.19 -0.39 45.00
C ALA A 199 9.98 0.13 46.22
N GLN A 200 10.13 -0.71 47.24
CA GLN A 200 10.90 -0.34 48.44
C GLN A 200 12.39 -0.20 48.12
N ILE A 201 12.97 0.96 48.40
CA ILE A 201 14.39 1.24 48.19
C ILE A 201 15.20 0.44 49.25
N LYS A 202 16.09 -0.46 48.78
CA LYS A 202 16.91 -1.34 49.61
C LYS A 202 18.40 -1.04 49.57
N HIS A 203 18.87 -0.27 48.56
CA HIS A 203 20.26 0.20 48.45
C HIS A 203 20.34 1.64 47.96
N LYS A 204 21.52 2.26 48.08
CA LYS A 204 21.75 3.67 47.68
C LYS A 204 22.57 3.82 46.38
N THR A 205 22.71 2.76 45.62
CA THR A 205 23.48 2.84 44.37
C THR A 205 22.68 3.61 43.35
N GLU A 206 23.29 4.65 42.84
CA GLU A 206 22.79 5.49 41.75
C GLU A 206 23.79 5.46 40.60
N LEU A 207 23.36 5.71 39.39
CA LEU A 207 24.21 5.92 38.25
C LEU A 207 24.03 7.36 37.77
N GLN A 208 25.16 8.07 37.57
CA GLN A 208 25.10 9.45 37.09
C GLN A 208 24.51 9.49 35.67
N ILE A 209 23.63 10.46 35.41
CA ILE A 209 22.98 10.68 34.10
C ILE A 209 23.24 12.12 33.68
N ASP A 210 23.92 12.31 32.55
CA ASP A 210 24.22 13.60 31.97
C ASP A 210 23.42 13.74 30.64
N ILE A 211 22.55 14.74 30.54
CA ILE A 211 21.85 15.07 29.31
C ILE A 211 22.59 16.21 28.59
N LEU A 212 23.34 15.91 27.53
CA LEU A 212 24.03 16.89 26.71
C LEU A 212 23.14 17.42 25.58
N ALA A 213 22.17 16.64 25.14
CA ALA A 213 21.17 16.97 24.11
C ALA A 213 19.81 17.27 24.75
N GLN A 214 19.69 18.42 25.44
CA GLN A 214 18.58 18.78 26.32
C GLN A 214 17.23 18.94 25.61
N ASP A 215 17.25 19.37 24.35
CA ASP A 215 16.03 19.52 23.53
C ASP A 215 15.55 18.17 22.95
N GLN A 216 16.50 17.26 22.69
CA GLN A 216 16.20 15.94 22.11
C GLN A 216 15.82 14.92 23.17
N CYS A 217 16.34 15.06 24.41
CA CYS A 217 15.98 14.24 25.56
C CYS A 217 15.59 15.14 26.74
N PRO A 218 14.34 15.60 26.81
CA PRO A 218 13.87 16.50 27.86
C PRO A 218 13.75 15.84 29.26
N ARG A 219 13.68 14.52 29.36
CA ARG A 219 13.60 13.79 30.61
C ARG A 219 14.24 12.41 30.49
N TYR A 220 15.06 12.05 31.44
CA TYR A 220 15.66 10.71 31.53
C TYR A 220 15.69 10.23 32.96
N LEU A 221 15.05 9.07 33.19
CA LEU A 221 15.05 8.37 34.46
C LEU A 221 15.87 7.10 34.34
N GLY A 222 16.62 6.81 35.40
CA GLY A 222 17.35 5.57 35.55
C GLY A 222 17.17 4.96 36.92
N ARG A 223 17.19 3.64 37.03
CA ARG A 223 17.16 2.93 38.33
C ARG A 223 18.04 1.70 38.27
N VAL A 224 18.86 1.50 39.27
CA VAL A 224 19.65 0.27 39.43
C VAL A 224 18.84 -0.73 40.22
N VAL A 225 18.70 -1.96 39.72
CA VAL A 225 18.13 -3.10 40.45
C VAL A 225 19.22 -4.17 40.58
N LYS A 226 19.52 -4.57 41.81
CA LYS A 226 20.61 -5.51 42.10
C LYS A 226 20.10 -6.88 42.52
N ASN A 227 20.98 -7.87 42.38
CA ASN A 227 20.79 -9.24 42.88
C ASN A 227 19.54 -9.92 42.26
N ILE A 228 19.30 -9.71 40.99
CA ILE A 228 18.22 -10.39 40.22
C ILE A 228 18.65 -11.82 39.87
N ASP A 229 17.67 -12.74 39.84
CA ASP A 229 17.86 -14.14 39.44
C ASP A 229 17.17 -14.41 38.12
N LEU A 230 17.92 -14.41 37.01
CA LEU A 230 17.42 -14.67 35.66
C LEU A 230 17.25 -16.17 35.34
N ASN A 231 17.46 -17.09 36.32
CA ASN A 231 17.01 -18.46 36.13
C ASN A 231 15.48 -18.61 36.33
N GLN A 232 14.84 -17.60 36.89
CA GLN A 232 13.37 -17.53 36.93
C GLN A 232 12.80 -17.29 35.53
N THR A 233 11.61 -17.81 35.29
CA THR A 233 10.90 -17.59 34.02
C THR A 233 9.73 -16.61 34.25
N SER A 234 9.42 -15.86 33.24
CA SER A 234 8.24 -15.00 33.25
C SER A 234 6.97 -15.80 33.58
N PRO A 235 6.13 -15.33 34.50
CA PRO A 235 4.90 -16.02 34.86
C PRO A 235 3.93 -16.11 33.68
N LEU A 236 3.08 -17.13 33.68
CA LEU A 236 2.21 -17.44 32.58
C LEU A 236 1.28 -16.27 32.20
N TRP A 237 0.75 -15.54 33.19
CA TRP A 237 -0.10 -14.38 32.95
C TRP A 237 0.61 -13.28 32.15
N LEU A 238 1.89 -13.02 32.40
CA LEU A 238 2.70 -12.02 31.71
C LEU A 238 2.96 -12.47 30.26
N ARG A 239 3.37 -13.73 30.09
CA ARG A 239 3.61 -14.34 28.76
C ARG A 239 2.34 -14.33 27.91
N GLU A 240 1.18 -14.66 28.48
CA GLU A 240 -0.09 -14.65 27.78
C GLU A 240 -0.54 -13.24 27.36
N LYS A 241 -0.40 -12.23 28.24
CA LYS A 241 -0.72 -10.84 27.86
C LYS A 241 0.18 -10.33 26.73
N LEU A 242 1.48 -10.62 26.78
CA LEU A 242 2.40 -10.28 25.69
C LEU A 242 2.03 -11.01 24.39
N ARG A 243 1.82 -12.33 24.44
CA ARG A 243 1.45 -13.16 23.29
C ARG A 243 0.18 -12.66 22.61
N ARG A 244 -0.86 -12.38 23.39
CA ARG A 244 -2.16 -11.84 22.87
C ARG A 244 -2.03 -10.44 22.31
N SER A 245 -0.95 -9.73 22.67
CA SER A 245 -0.60 -8.42 22.11
C SER A 245 0.42 -8.51 20.97
N GLY A 246 0.68 -9.71 20.43
CA GLY A 246 1.56 -9.92 19.29
C GLY A 246 3.06 -9.92 19.64
N LEU A 247 3.43 -9.93 20.93
CA LEU A 247 4.82 -9.92 21.38
C LEU A 247 5.25 -11.30 21.87
N ARG A 248 6.48 -11.68 21.54
CA ARG A 248 7.07 -12.93 22.00
C ARG A 248 7.77 -12.69 23.35
N SER A 249 7.53 -13.58 24.32
CA SER A 249 8.31 -13.65 25.56
C SER A 249 9.78 -14.05 25.26
N ILE A 250 10.73 -13.36 25.87
CA ILE A 250 12.19 -13.54 25.67
C ILE A 250 12.87 -13.92 26.98
N ASP A 251 12.89 -13.00 27.91
CA ASP A 251 13.41 -13.16 29.29
C ASP A 251 12.65 -12.20 30.23
N PRO A 252 12.67 -12.43 31.58
CA PRO A 252 11.85 -11.64 32.48
C PRO A 252 12.09 -10.14 32.42
N VAL A 253 13.33 -9.68 32.14
CA VAL A 253 13.64 -8.25 32.09
C VAL A 253 13.02 -7.60 30.86
N VAL A 254 13.21 -8.23 29.69
CA VAL A 254 12.64 -7.77 28.40
C VAL A 254 11.12 -7.89 28.43
N ASP A 255 10.59 -8.97 28.99
CA ASP A 255 9.13 -9.19 29.07
C ASP A 255 8.45 -8.11 29.93
N VAL A 256 9.08 -7.70 31.06
CA VAL A 256 8.57 -6.61 31.90
C VAL A 256 8.61 -5.28 31.16
N THR A 257 9.71 -4.95 30.47
CA THR A 257 9.78 -3.71 29.69
C THR A 257 8.76 -3.67 28.56
N ASN A 258 8.55 -4.80 27.87
CA ASN A 258 7.51 -4.95 26.83
C ASN A 258 6.10 -4.88 27.42
N TYR A 259 5.89 -5.45 28.62
CA TYR A 259 4.59 -5.35 29.27
C TYR A 259 4.23 -3.90 29.61
N VAL A 260 5.17 -3.14 30.20
CA VAL A 260 4.96 -1.71 30.52
C VAL A 260 4.75 -0.88 29.23
N LEU A 261 5.47 -1.22 28.16
CA LEU A 261 5.28 -0.61 26.85
C LEU A 261 3.83 -0.82 26.36
N MET A 262 3.29 -2.04 26.47
CA MET A 262 1.91 -2.33 26.05
C MET A 262 0.87 -1.83 27.07
N GLU A 263 1.16 -1.88 28.36
CA GLU A 263 0.25 -1.41 29.40
C GLU A 263 0.09 0.10 29.39
N LEU A 264 1.20 0.84 29.39
CA LEU A 264 1.23 2.29 29.59
C LEU A 264 1.55 3.09 28.32
N GLY A 265 2.06 2.46 27.28
CA GLY A 265 2.55 3.16 26.06
C GLY A 265 3.95 3.76 26.23
N GLN A 266 4.67 3.42 27.31
CA GLN A 266 6.00 3.93 27.62
C GLN A 266 7.07 2.89 27.24
N PRO A 267 7.90 3.14 26.20
CA PRO A 267 9.05 2.29 25.94
C PRO A 267 10.10 2.42 27.04
N MET A 268 10.66 1.27 27.43
CA MET A 268 11.73 1.19 28.39
C MET A 268 12.87 0.33 27.85
N HIS A 269 14.07 0.53 28.40
CA HIS A 269 15.22 -0.31 28.12
C HIS A 269 15.92 -0.76 29.38
N ALA A 270 16.65 -1.87 29.30
CA ALA A 270 17.43 -2.40 30.39
C ALA A 270 18.86 -2.70 29.94
N PHE A 271 19.82 -2.17 30.65
CA PHE A 271 21.23 -2.44 30.45
C PHE A 271 21.77 -3.38 31.53
N ASP A 272 22.72 -4.22 31.21
CA ASP A 272 23.56 -4.91 32.18
C ASP A 272 24.46 -3.87 32.86
N TYR A 273 24.18 -3.62 34.15
CA TYR A 273 24.85 -2.58 34.93
C TYR A 273 26.37 -2.74 34.97
N GLU A 274 26.88 -3.98 35.01
CA GLU A 274 28.32 -4.28 35.08
C GLU A 274 29.04 -4.01 33.75
N LYS A 275 28.32 -3.86 32.66
CA LYS A 275 28.88 -3.58 31.33
C LYS A 275 28.86 -2.07 30.99
N LEU A 276 28.30 -1.23 31.89
CA LEU A 276 28.33 0.23 31.74
C LEU A 276 29.59 0.83 32.36
N HIS A 277 30.26 1.70 31.64
CA HIS A 277 31.51 2.35 32.09
C HIS A 277 31.24 3.80 32.51
N GLY A 278 31.24 4.02 33.85
CA GLY A 278 31.02 5.34 34.46
C GLY A 278 29.54 5.66 34.64
N GLY A 279 28.99 6.61 33.85
CA GLY A 279 27.60 7.02 33.87
C GLY A 279 26.96 6.96 32.53
N ILE A 280 25.69 7.36 32.44
CA ILE A 280 24.97 7.52 31.19
C ILE A 280 25.11 8.95 30.67
N ARG A 281 25.34 9.10 29.35
CA ARG A 281 25.32 10.38 28.64
C ARG A 281 24.40 10.32 27.45
N VAL A 282 23.41 11.20 27.42
CA VAL A 282 22.52 11.33 26.29
C VAL A 282 23.01 12.48 25.41
N ARG A 283 23.45 12.15 24.19
CA ARG A 283 24.10 13.10 23.25
C ARG A 283 23.76 12.80 21.82
N MET A 284 24.11 13.71 20.93
CA MET A 284 24.13 13.41 19.50
C MET A 284 25.33 12.49 19.17
N ALA A 285 25.16 11.65 18.15
CA ALA A 285 26.22 10.76 17.69
C ALA A 285 27.41 11.54 17.13
N GLU A 286 28.61 10.98 17.25
CA GLU A 286 29.79 11.49 16.59
C GLU A 286 29.84 11.01 15.12
N LYS A 287 30.51 11.79 14.28
CA LYS A 287 30.61 11.43 12.85
C LYS A 287 31.31 10.08 12.67
N ASN A 288 30.67 9.17 11.94
CA ASN A 288 31.13 7.81 11.69
C ASN A 288 31.27 6.93 12.96
N GLU A 289 30.58 7.26 14.03
CA GLU A 289 30.52 6.43 15.23
C GLU A 289 29.83 5.09 14.89
N LYS A 290 30.37 3.99 15.36
CA LYS A 290 29.85 2.64 15.08
C LYS A 290 29.13 2.07 16.30
N LEU A 291 28.03 1.39 16.02
CA LEU A 291 27.25 0.68 17.03
C LEU A 291 26.82 -0.69 16.47
N ILE A 292 26.99 -1.74 17.27
CA ILE A 292 26.41 -3.04 16.98
C ILE A 292 25.10 -3.12 17.75
N LEU A 293 24.01 -3.28 17.02
CA LEU A 293 22.65 -3.34 17.55
C LEU A 293 22.32 -4.73 18.15
N LEU A 294 21.21 -4.83 18.89
CA LEU A 294 20.75 -6.09 19.48
C LEU A 294 20.49 -7.21 18.48
N ASP A 295 20.13 -6.88 17.23
CA ASP A 295 19.96 -7.83 16.14
C ASP A 295 21.30 -8.32 15.50
N GLY A 296 22.43 -7.80 16.00
CA GLY A 296 23.79 -8.12 15.52
C GLY A 296 24.25 -7.28 14.33
N LYS A 297 23.42 -6.36 13.80
CA LYS A 297 23.77 -5.47 12.69
C LYS A 297 24.71 -4.35 13.17
N GLU A 298 25.86 -4.20 12.49
CA GLU A 298 26.74 -3.04 12.71
C GLU A 298 26.20 -1.85 11.86
N VAL A 299 25.97 -0.71 12.52
CA VAL A 299 25.54 0.52 11.89
C VAL A 299 26.58 1.63 12.08
N THR A 300 26.74 2.48 11.09
CA THR A 300 27.52 3.73 11.17
C THR A 300 26.55 4.88 11.40
N LEU A 301 26.72 5.58 12.52
CA LEU A 301 25.79 6.61 12.95
C LEU A 301 26.08 7.94 12.27
N GLU A 302 25.03 8.64 11.84
CA GLU A 302 25.10 10.00 11.37
C GLU A 302 24.99 11.00 12.54
N PRO A 303 25.57 12.21 12.44
CA PRO A 303 25.60 13.17 13.54
C PRO A 303 24.24 13.68 14.04
N ASP A 304 23.18 13.44 13.30
CA ASP A 304 21.80 13.82 13.64
C ASP A 304 21.01 12.72 14.37
N ILE A 305 21.70 11.65 14.78
CA ILE A 305 21.13 10.56 15.57
C ILE A 305 21.37 10.82 17.06
N LEU A 306 20.31 10.72 17.84
CA LEU A 306 20.39 10.76 19.30
C LEU A 306 20.87 9.38 19.80
N VAL A 307 21.89 9.39 20.66
CA VAL A 307 22.46 8.17 21.24
C VAL A 307 22.48 8.25 22.77
N ILE A 308 22.28 7.08 23.37
CA ILE A 308 22.65 6.85 24.75
C ILE A 308 24.07 6.30 24.74
N SER A 309 24.97 6.93 25.42
CA SER A 309 26.36 6.47 25.58
C SER A 309 26.71 6.30 27.04
N ASP A 310 27.68 5.47 27.33
CA ASP A 310 28.43 5.50 28.57
C ASP A 310 29.58 6.53 28.45
N HIS A 311 30.56 6.50 29.37
CA HIS A 311 31.72 7.40 29.29
C HIS A 311 32.72 7.03 28.19
N GLU A 312 32.58 5.87 27.54
CA GLU A 312 33.52 5.36 26.56
C GLU A 312 32.93 5.35 25.14
N LYS A 313 31.64 4.94 24.95
CA LYS A 313 31.05 4.72 23.63
C LYS A 313 29.53 4.83 23.64
N ALA A 314 28.93 4.89 22.46
CA ALA A 314 27.48 4.72 22.29
C ALA A 314 27.07 3.28 22.65
N VAL A 315 26.00 3.15 23.44
CA VAL A 315 25.45 1.89 23.94
C VAL A 315 24.01 1.64 23.41
N ALA A 316 23.35 2.65 22.87
CA ALA A 316 22.05 2.52 22.22
C ALA A 316 21.78 3.69 21.24
N MET A 317 20.97 3.42 20.22
CA MET A 317 20.24 4.47 19.50
C MET A 317 19.02 4.85 20.33
N ALA A 318 19.02 6.05 20.87
CA ALA A 318 17.97 6.52 21.80
C ALA A 318 16.57 6.38 21.18
N GLY A 319 15.66 5.73 21.89
CA GLY A 319 14.27 5.54 21.44
C GLY A 319 14.08 4.62 20.22
N ILE A 320 15.15 4.00 19.71
CA ILE A 320 15.09 3.14 18.53
C ILE A 320 15.48 1.70 18.88
N MET A 321 16.76 1.47 19.21
CA MET A 321 17.25 0.11 19.49
C MET A 321 18.50 0.13 20.37
N GLY A 322 18.54 -0.77 21.36
CA GLY A 322 19.69 -0.97 22.22
C GLY A 322 20.90 -1.57 21.49
N GLY A 323 22.09 -1.40 22.07
CA GLY A 323 23.34 -1.99 21.59
C GLY A 323 23.62 -3.35 22.24
N LEU A 324 24.23 -4.25 21.48
CA LEU A 324 24.54 -5.61 21.89
C LEU A 324 25.56 -5.64 23.07
N SER A 325 26.48 -4.67 23.13
CA SER A 325 27.57 -4.68 24.09
C SER A 325 27.13 -4.59 25.56
N THR A 326 26.01 -3.93 25.81
CA THR A 326 25.44 -3.68 27.14
C THR A 326 24.14 -4.44 27.40
N SER A 327 23.77 -5.35 26.49
CA SER A 327 22.53 -6.14 26.63
C SER A 327 22.54 -7.04 27.85
N VAL A 328 21.37 -7.25 28.41
CA VAL A 328 21.09 -8.25 29.44
C VAL A 328 21.36 -9.64 28.89
N SER A 329 21.82 -10.53 29.74
CA SER A 329 22.13 -11.94 29.43
C SER A 329 21.83 -12.81 30.63
N GLU A 330 21.79 -14.14 30.49
CA GLU A 330 21.55 -15.10 31.58
C GLU A 330 22.52 -14.94 32.78
N LYS A 331 23.66 -14.28 32.55
CA LYS A 331 24.67 -14.02 33.57
C LYS A 331 24.49 -12.70 34.31
N THR A 332 23.59 -11.83 33.86
CA THR A 332 23.35 -10.51 34.41
C THR A 332 22.72 -10.64 35.82
N LYS A 333 23.30 -9.95 36.79
CA LYS A 333 22.81 -9.93 38.18
C LYS A 333 22.32 -8.56 38.61
N ASN A 334 22.79 -7.52 37.95
CA ASN A 334 22.41 -6.15 38.22
C ASN A 334 21.98 -5.48 36.92
N VAL A 335 20.85 -4.83 36.91
CA VAL A 335 20.33 -4.12 35.74
C VAL A 335 20.19 -2.64 36.03
N PHE A 336 20.42 -1.84 34.99
CA PHE A 336 20.06 -0.43 34.99
C PHE A 336 18.83 -0.28 34.08
N LEU A 337 17.69 0.04 34.68
CA LEU A 337 16.45 0.34 33.96
C LEU A 337 16.47 1.78 33.45
N GLU A 338 16.15 1.99 32.24
CA GLU A 338 15.99 3.27 31.56
C GLU A 338 14.51 3.53 31.27
N CYS A 339 14.08 4.76 31.59
CA CYS A 339 12.76 5.26 31.19
C CYS A 339 12.89 6.74 30.84
N ALA A 340 12.77 7.06 29.56
CA ALA A 340 13.04 8.40 29.08
C ALA A 340 11.85 8.98 28.28
N PHE A 341 11.86 10.30 28.14
CA PHE A 341 11.10 11.02 27.14
C PHE A 341 12.06 11.60 26.09
N PHE A 342 11.91 11.17 24.85
CA PHE A 342 12.63 11.73 23.71
C PHE A 342 11.69 12.60 22.88
N SER A 343 12.16 13.75 22.43
CA SER A 343 11.38 14.62 21.54
C SER A 343 10.97 13.85 20.27
N PRO A 344 9.70 13.86 19.85
CA PRO A 344 9.24 13.17 18.65
C PRO A 344 10.05 13.54 17.40
N LEU A 345 10.43 14.81 17.27
CA LEU A 345 11.25 15.30 16.14
C LEU A 345 12.66 14.72 16.11
N ALA A 346 13.21 14.34 17.27
CA ALA A 346 14.54 13.73 17.32
C ALA A 346 14.54 12.27 16.83
N ILE A 347 13.40 11.58 16.89
CA ILE A 347 13.26 10.16 16.55
C ILE A 347 12.59 9.97 15.16
N ALA A 348 11.70 10.88 14.77
CA ALA A 348 10.91 10.75 13.54
C ALA A 348 11.78 10.50 12.30
N GLY A 349 11.50 9.41 11.59
CA GLY A 349 12.18 9.00 10.37
C GLY A 349 13.57 8.38 10.56
N LYS A 350 14.20 8.53 11.74
CA LYS A 350 15.57 8.05 11.98
C LYS A 350 15.69 6.52 11.93
N ALA A 351 14.75 5.81 12.52
CA ALA A 351 14.73 4.34 12.45
C ALA A 351 14.70 3.84 10.99
N ARG A 352 13.87 4.43 10.14
CA ARG A 352 13.77 4.05 8.71
C ARG A 352 15.05 4.27 7.93
N THR A 353 15.85 5.29 8.25
CA THR A 353 17.14 5.53 7.61
C THR A 353 18.10 4.33 7.76
N TYR A 354 17.99 3.59 8.87
CA TYR A 354 18.77 2.38 9.14
C TYR A 354 18.05 1.08 8.78
N GLY A 355 16.87 1.16 8.15
CA GLY A 355 16.04 -0.01 7.82
C GLY A 355 15.47 -0.68 9.06
N LEU A 356 15.22 0.09 10.13
CA LEU A 356 14.65 -0.36 11.38
C LEU A 356 13.20 0.11 11.52
N HIS A 357 12.41 -0.73 12.16
CA HIS A 357 11.07 -0.40 12.62
C HIS A 357 10.84 -1.13 13.95
N THR A 358 10.76 -0.38 15.04
CA THR A 358 10.63 -0.94 16.38
C THR A 358 9.41 -0.36 17.10
N ASP A 359 8.85 -1.12 18.04
CA ASP A 359 7.75 -0.66 18.89
C ASP A 359 8.10 0.60 19.69
N ALA A 360 9.37 0.76 20.06
CA ALA A 360 9.87 1.95 20.72
C ALA A 360 9.88 3.16 19.78
N SER A 361 10.50 3.04 18.61
CA SER A 361 10.55 4.15 17.64
C SER A 361 9.17 4.55 17.14
N HIS A 362 8.26 3.58 16.97
CA HIS A 362 6.89 3.82 16.58
C HIS A 362 6.12 4.70 17.58
N ARG A 363 6.38 4.54 18.88
CA ARG A 363 5.78 5.35 19.93
C ARG A 363 6.46 6.71 20.08
N TYR A 364 7.79 6.75 20.17
CA TYR A 364 8.51 8.00 20.36
C TYR A 364 8.35 8.98 19.19
N GLU A 365 8.29 8.50 17.94
CA GLU A 365 8.08 9.40 16.80
C GLU A 365 6.69 10.05 16.75
N ARG A 366 5.70 9.45 17.44
CA ARG A 366 4.35 9.98 17.59
C ARG A 366 4.12 10.81 18.86
N GLY A 367 5.00 10.61 19.84
CA GLY A 367 4.94 11.25 21.15
C GLY A 367 4.53 10.28 22.24
N VAL A 368 5.31 10.29 23.31
CA VAL A 368 5.05 9.56 24.56
C VAL A 368 4.78 10.60 25.65
N ASP A 369 3.84 10.33 26.54
CA ASP A 369 3.51 11.22 27.64
C ASP A 369 4.76 11.53 28.50
N TYR A 370 5.15 12.81 28.56
CA TYR A 370 6.36 13.24 29.23
C TYR A 370 6.22 13.32 30.78
N GLU A 371 5.04 13.01 31.34
CA GLU A 371 4.81 12.87 32.78
C GLU A 371 4.67 11.41 33.23
N LEU A 372 4.76 10.44 32.32
CA LEU A 372 4.50 9.03 32.61
C LEU A 372 5.71 8.27 33.15
N GLN A 373 6.94 8.77 32.99
CA GLN A 373 8.17 8.01 33.20
C GLN A 373 8.33 7.50 34.67
N HIS A 374 7.91 8.29 35.65
CA HIS A 374 7.95 7.87 37.06
C HIS A 374 7.04 6.67 37.34
N LEU A 375 5.79 6.74 36.86
CA LEU A 375 4.82 5.67 37.02
C LEU A 375 5.31 4.38 36.32
N ALA A 376 5.82 4.51 35.09
CA ALA A 376 6.34 3.39 34.32
C ALA A 376 7.58 2.75 34.98
N MET A 377 8.49 3.55 35.53
CA MET A 377 9.67 3.06 36.27
C MET A 377 9.27 2.28 37.52
N GLU A 378 8.32 2.79 38.31
CA GLU A 378 7.83 2.08 39.49
C GLU A 378 7.12 0.79 39.13
N ARG A 379 6.25 0.83 38.08
CA ARG A 379 5.53 -0.35 37.61
C ARG A 379 6.48 -1.44 37.10
N ALA A 380 7.46 -1.08 36.27
CA ALA A 380 8.46 -2.02 35.77
C ALA A 380 9.27 -2.63 36.92
N THR A 381 9.67 -1.81 37.89
CA THR A 381 10.46 -2.28 39.07
C THR A 381 9.65 -3.23 39.93
N GLU A 382 8.38 -2.93 40.23
CA GLU A 382 7.48 -3.77 41.02
C GLU A 382 7.34 -5.15 40.38
N ILE A 383 6.98 -5.21 39.09
CA ILE A 383 6.79 -6.48 38.38
C ILE A 383 8.12 -7.24 38.29
N LEU A 384 9.22 -6.58 37.94
CA LEU A 384 10.52 -7.22 37.80
C LEU A 384 10.93 -7.91 39.10
N ILE A 385 10.86 -7.19 40.24
CA ILE A 385 11.23 -7.74 41.55
C ILE A 385 10.29 -8.87 41.97
N SER A 386 9.03 -8.81 41.62
CA SER A 386 8.08 -9.87 41.94
C SER A 386 8.42 -11.19 41.23
N ILE A 387 9.06 -11.12 40.05
CA ILE A 387 9.40 -12.28 39.24
C ILE A 387 10.80 -12.81 39.52
N VAL A 388 11.81 -11.94 39.49
CA VAL A 388 13.23 -12.33 39.56
C VAL A 388 13.87 -11.98 40.89
N GLY A 389 13.10 -11.45 41.83
CA GLY A 389 13.64 -10.94 43.08
C GLY A 389 14.51 -9.70 42.88
N GLY A 390 15.38 -9.45 43.82
CA GLY A 390 16.33 -8.34 43.76
C GLY A 390 16.01 -7.18 44.70
N GLU A 391 16.82 -6.14 44.59
CA GLU A 391 16.80 -4.97 45.44
C GLU A 391 16.79 -3.70 44.59
N ALA A 392 15.78 -2.84 44.77
CA ALA A 392 15.70 -1.57 44.03
C ALA A 392 16.56 -0.49 44.72
N GLY A 393 17.27 0.29 43.93
CA GLY A 393 17.86 1.56 44.30
C GLY A 393 16.87 2.74 44.10
N PRO A 394 17.31 3.96 44.45
CA PRO A 394 16.49 5.15 44.14
C PRO A 394 16.39 5.38 42.66
N ILE A 395 15.36 6.12 42.24
CA ILE A 395 15.25 6.66 40.87
C ILE A 395 16.19 7.87 40.78
N THR A 396 17.06 7.85 39.77
CA THR A 396 17.87 9.01 39.40
C THR A 396 17.17 9.69 38.22
N GLU A 397 16.85 10.96 38.34
CA GLU A 397 16.21 11.75 37.29
C GLU A 397 17.12 12.90 36.86
N THR A 398 17.19 13.13 35.56
CA THR A 398 17.81 14.32 34.98
C THR A 398 16.83 14.95 33.98
N LEU A 399 16.66 16.28 34.08
CA LEU A 399 15.77 17.07 33.25
C LEU A 399 16.58 17.89 32.26
N GLY A 400 16.12 17.88 31.00
CA GLY A 400 16.50 18.85 29.95
C GLY A 400 15.39 19.91 29.79
N ASN A 401 15.06 20.24 28.54
CA ASN A 401 14.05 21.24 28.22
C ASN A 401 12.68 20.57 28.00
N LEU A 402 11.88 20.42 29.06
CA LEU A 402 10.54 19.86 28.95
C LEU A 402 9.63 20.69 28.06
N PRO A 403 8.68 20.05 27.33
CA PRO A 403 7.62 20.76 26.62
C PRO A 403 6.85 21.70 27.57
N LYS A 404 6.41 22.82 27.06
CA LYS A 404 5.55 23.73 27.84
C LYS A 404 4.11 23.24 27.76
N GLU A 405 3.39 23.37 28.85
CA GLU A 405 1.95 23.20 28.87
C GLU A 405 1.32 24.13 27.84
N SER A 406 0.36 23.63 27.08
CA SER A 406 -0.37 24.37 26.05
C SER A 406 -1.86 24.43 26.36
N SER A 407 -2.48 25.53 25.99
CA SER A 407 -3.93 25.72 26.08
C SER A 407 -4.47 26.15 24.73
N VAL A 408 -5.67 25.75 24.40
CA VAL A 408 -6.34 26.05 23.14
C VAL A 408 -7.70 26.69 23.44
N ASP A 409 -8.01 27.79 22.76
CA ASP A 409 -9.32 28.43 22.84
C ASP A 409 -10.29 27.76 21.88
N LEU A 410 -11.53 27.51 22.31
CA LEU A 410 -12.63 26.90 21.56
C LEU A 410 -13.86 27.80 21.61
N LEU A 411 -14.25 28.32 20.48
CA LEU A 411 -15.50 29.11 20.37
C LEU A 411 -16.67 28.23 19.95
N PHE A 412 -17.77 28.27 20.67
CA PHE A 412 -18.96 27.45 20.35
C PHE A 412 -19.56 27.78 18.96
N ALA A 413 -19.45 29.04 18.53
CA ALA A 413 -19.86 29.46 17.20
C ALA A 413 -19.05 28.79 16.09
N ASN A 414 -17.73 28.58 16.32
CA ASN A 414 -16.85 27.89 15.37
C ASN A 414 -17.13 26.40 15.28
N VAL A 415 -17.45 25.75 16.41
CA VAL A 415 -17.90 24.34 16.40
C VAL A 415 -19.11 24.19 15.48
N LYS A 416 -20.14 25.03 15.66
CA LYS A 416 -21.32 25.02 14.82
C LYS A 416 -21.02 25.33 13.35
N SER A 417 -20.14 26.28 13.10
CA SER A 417 -19.78 26.71 11.74
C SER A 417 -19.03 25.58 10.97
N LEU A 418 -18.12 24.90 11.64
CA LEU A 418 -17.30 23.82 11.04
C LEU A 418 -18.10 22.53 10.85
N LEU A 419 -18.90 22.15 11.84
CA LEU A 419 -19.64 20.89 11.81
C LEU A 419 -21.00 20.98 11.13
N GLY A 420 -21.56 22.18 11.00
CA GLY A 420 -22.93 22.38 10.50
C GLY A 420 -24.02 21.92 11.47
N ILE A 421 -23.67 21.56 12.71
CA ILE A 421 -24.55 21.15 13.80
C ILE A 421 -24.23 21.93 15.07
N GLU A 422 -25.22 21.98 15.98
CA GLU A 422 -25.05 22.59 17.29
C GLU A 422 -24.88 21.47 18.34
N ILE A 423 -23.72 21.42 18.97
CA ILE A 423 -23.46 20.55 20.12
C ILE A 423 -23.67 21.41 21.36
N PRO A 424 -24.50 20.95 22.34
CA PRO A 424 -24.71 21.73 23.57
C PRO A 424 -23.41 21.98 24.33
N PRO A 425 -23.18 23.16 24.93
CA PRO A 425 -21.98 23.47 25.68
C PRO A 425 -21.64 22.45 26.79
N ASP A 426 -22.66 21.93 27.47
CA ASP A 426 -22.46 20.93 28.52
C ASP A 426 -21.97 19.59 27.94
N GLU A 427 -22.40 19.19 26.75
CA GLU A 427 -21.90 18.01 26.04
C GLU A 427 -20.45 18.21 25.57
N ILE A 428 -20.14 19.41 25.06
CA ILE A 428 -18.74 19.77 24.71
C ILE A 428 -17.82 19.62 25.93
N LYS A 429 -18.25 20.16 27.08
CA LYS A 429 -17.48 20.06 28.34
C LYS A 429 -17.33 18.61 28.80
N ASP A 430 -18.40 17.81 28.76
CA ASP A 430 -18.37 16.41 29.17
C ASP A 430 -17.38 15.61 28.29
N ILE A 431 -17.44 15.77 26.97
CA ILE A 431 -16.53 15.11 26.05
C ILE A 431 -15.06 15.48 26.32
N LEU A 432 -14.76 16.78 26.37
CA LEU A 432 -13.39 17.26 26.60
C LEU A 432 -12.83 16.81 27.96
N THR A 433 -13.65 16.89 29.02
CA THR A 433 -13.25 16.45 30.36
C THR A 433 -12.97 14.94 30.39
N ARG A 434 -13.79 14.11 29.76
CA ARG A 434 -13.56 12.65 29.65
C ARG A 434 -12.31 12.30 28.87
N LEU A 435 -11.98 13.10 27.84
CA LEU A 435 -10.74 12.98 27.08
C LEU A 435 -9.50 13.41 27.88
N GLY A 436 -9.69 13.97 29.10
CA GLY A 436 -8.63 14.41 30.00
C GLY A 436 -8.19 15.86 29.80
N PHE A 437 -8.91 16.65 29.01
CA PHE A 437 -8.64 18.08 28.90
C PHE A 437 -9.09 18.82 30.17
N VAL A 438 -8.35 19.86 30.54
CA VAL A 438 -8.66 20.69 31.70
C VAL A 438 -9.34 21.99 31.25
N ILE A 439 -10.54 22.25 31.68
CA ILE A 439 -11.22 23.51 31.39
C ILE A 439 -10.63 24.59 32.31
N GLU A 440 -9.80 25.48 31.73
CA GLU A 440 -9.13 26.56 32.47
C GLU A 440 -10.00 27.81 32.60
N LYS A 441 -10.77 28.13 31.55
CA LYS A 441 -11.69 29.26 31.51
C LYS A 441 -12.96 28.88 30.78
N GLU A 442 -14.07 29.49 31.17
CA GLU A 442 -15.37 29.32 30.55
C GLU A 442 -16.05 30.68 30.52
N ASP A 443 -16.64 31.02 29.38
CA ASP A 443 -17.53 32.20 29.22
C ASP A 443 -18.72 31.85 28.33
N GLU A 444 -19.59 32.84 28.02
CA GLU A 444 -20.78 32.62 27.21
C GLU A 444 -20.47 32.21 25.76
N ASP A 445 -19.32 32.55 25.24
CA ASP A 445 -18.92 32.36 23.85
C ASP A 445 -18.05 31.10 23.63
N GLY A 446 -17.37 30.60 24.69
CA GLY A 446 -16.44 29.48 24.51
C GLY A 446 -15.69 29.04 25.77
N LEU A 447 -14.62 28.24 25.51
CA LEU A 447 -13.78 27.64 26.54
C LEU A 447 -12.29 27.87 26.20
N THR A 448 -11.45 28.04 27.23
CA THR A 448 -10.01 27.81 27.13
C THR A 448 -9.67 26.47 27.76
N VAL A 449 -9.03 25.60 27.02
CA VAL A 449 -8.85 24.18 27.38
C VAL A 449 -7.36 23.87 27.46
N GLY A 450 -6.89 23.41 28.62
CA GLY A 450 -5.53 22.91 28.83
C GLY A 450 -5.36 21.54 28.21
N VAL A 451 -4.31 21.37 27.42
CA VAL A 451 -4.02 20.14 26.66
C VAL A 451 -3.28 19.13 27.52
N PRO A 452 -3.73 17.85 27.61
CA PRO A 452 -3.04 16.81 28.37
C PRO A 452 -1.65 16.50 27.79
N THR A 453 -0.72 16.11 28.62
CA THR A 453 0.69 15.83 28.31
C THR A 453 0.91 14.69 27.30
N TYR A 454 -0.07 13.83 27.10
CA TYR A 454 -0.07 12.72 26.15
C TYR A 454 -0.66 13.07 24.78
N ARG A 455 -1.18 14.30 24.57
CA ARG A 455 -1.80 14.72 23.30
C ARG A 455 -0.88 15.70 22.57
N PHE A 456 -0.01 15.15 21.73
CA PHE A 456 0.94 15.92 20.91
C PHE A 456 0.32 16.50 19.62
N ASP A 457 -0.86 16.06 19.29
CA ASP A 457 -1.61 16.40 18.11
C ASP A 457 -2.48 17.66 18.27
N ILE A 458 -2.80 18.03 19.52
CA ILE A 458 -3.71 19.14 19.81
C ILE A 458 -2.95 20.45 19.95
N SER A 459 -3.16 21.35 18.98
CA SER A 459 -2.54 22.68 18.97
C SER A 459 -3.44 23.79 18.45
N LEU A 460 -4.52 23.44 17.75
CA LEU A 460 -5.45 24.35 17.11
C LEU A 460 -6.87 24.10 17.60
N GLU A 461 -7.74 25.11 17.47
CA GLU A 461 -9.17 24.98 17.70
C GLU A 461 -9.81 23.83 16.86
N ALA A 462 -9.37 23.68 15.61
CA ALA A 462 -9.85 22.63 14.71
C ALA A 462 -9.59 21.22 15.25
N ASP A 463 -8.47 21.02 15.97
CA ASP A 463 -8.15 19.71 16.58
C ASP A 463 -9.16 19.37 17.70
N LEU A 464 -9.59 20.38 18.47
CA LEU A 464 -10.65 20.19 19.46
C LEU A 464 -12.00 19.90 18.82
N VAL A 465 -12.32 20.55 17.69
CA VAL A 465 -13.55 20.28 16.94
C VAL A 465 -13.53 18.86 16.36
N GLU A 466 -12.39 18.35 15.91
CA GLU A 466 -12.22 16.96 15.50
C GLU A 466 -12.51 15.99 16.67
N GLU A 467 -11.96 16.25 17.85
CA GLU A 467 -12.22 15.44 19.04
C GLU A 467 -13.73 15.41 19.38
N LEU A 468 -14.39 16.56 19.28
CA LEU A 468 -15.82 16.65 19.56
C LEU A 468 -16.63 15.81 18.56
N VAL A 469 -16.40 15.96 17.26
CA VAL A 469 -17.23 15.27 16.25
C VAL A 469 -17.00 13.76 16.23
N ARG A 470 -15.77 13.28 16.42
CA ARG A 470 -15.48 11.83 16.44
C ARG A 470 -16.11 11.12 17.66
N VAL A 471 -16.15 11.79 18.84
CA VAL A 471 -16.79 11.24 20.05
C VAL A 471 -18.31 11.40 20.00
N TYR A 472 -18.81 12.55 19.54
CA TYR A 472 -20.24 12.80 19.32
C TYR A 472 -20.82 11.84 18.27
N GLY A 473 -20.02 11.46 17.29
CA GLY A 473 -20.30 10.51 16.21
C GLY A 473 -20.60 11.20 14.89
N TYR A 474 -19.83 10.84 13.87
CA TYR A 474 -19.99 11.33 12.50
C TYR A 474 -21.39 11.06 11.92
N ASP A 475 -22.06 10.00 12.35
CA ASP A 475 -23.41 9.65 11.91
C ASP A 475 -24.47 10.65 12.39
N ASN A 476 -24.19 11.42 13.43
CA ASN A 476 -25.04 12.48 13.93
C ASN A 476 -24.91 13.78 13.12
N VAL A 477 -23.91 13.88 12.22
CA VAL A 477 -23.75 15.02 11.32
C VAL A 477 -24.68 14.85 10.12
N PRO A 478 -25.67 15.76 9.91
CA PRO A 478 -26.63 15.61 8.85
C PRO A 478 -25.98 15.74 7.48
N LYS A 479 -26.35 14.86 6.57
CA LYS A 479 -25.98 14.96 5.15
C LYS A 479 -26.78 16.11 4.54
N THR A 480 -26.11 17.21 4.21
CA THR A 480 -26.72 18.29 3.47
C THR A 480 -26.63 18.03 1.98
N SER A 481 -27.77 17.95 1.29
CA SER A 481 -27.78 18.08 -0.16
C SER A 481 -27.51 19.55 -0.48
N GLY A 482 -26.24 19.86 -0.76
CA GLY A 482 -25.86 21.21 -1.14
C GLY A 482 -26.55 21.60 -2.46
N PHE A 483 -27.32 22.66 -2.46
CA PHE A 483 -27.57 23.38 -3.69
C PHE A 483 -26.28 24.11 -4.06
N PHE A 484 -25.48 23.48 -4.88
CA PHE A 484 -24.39 24.18 -5.52
C PHE A 484 -25.02 25.09 -6.57
N SER A 485 -24.97 26.42 -6.36
CA SER A 485 -25.01 27.34 -7.48
C SER A 485 -23.75 27.04 -8.30
N GLN A 486 -23.82 26.09 -9.23
CA GLN A 486 -22.79 25.93 -10.23
C GLN A 486 -22.80 27.20 -11.05
N THR A 487 -21.89 28.09 -10.78
CA THR A 487 -21.35 28.93 -11.85
C THR A 487 -20.75 27.90 -12.81
N LEU A 488 -21.44 27.67 -13.94
CA LEU A 488 -20.97 26.76 -14.96
C LEU A 488 -19.51 27.11 -15.20
N ALA A 489 -18.61 26.22 -14.81
CA ALA A 489 -17.21 26.25 -15.20
C ALA A 489 -17.18 26.52 -16.70
N THR A 490 -16.21 27.28 -17.14
CA THR A 490 -15.99 27.63 -18.54
C THR A 490 -16.39 26.43 -19.40
N LYS A 491 -17.42 26.61 -20.23
CA LYS A 491 -17.84 25.58 -21.18
C LYS A 491 -16.60 25.16 -21.94
N GLU A 492 -16.32 23.87 -21.99
CA GLU A 492 -15.32 23.36 -22.91
C GLU A 492 -15.58 23.98 -24.30
N PRO A 493 -14.52 24.41 -25.00
CA PRO A 493 -14.69 24.99 -26.33
C PRO A 493 -15.51 24.02 -27.19
N GLU A 494 -16.53 24.53 -27.88
CA GLU A 494 -17.43 23.71 -28.72
C GLU A 494 -16.67 22.87 -29.77
N LYS A 495 -15.49 23.32 -30.16
CA LYS A 495 -14.59 22.61 -31.06
C LYS A 495 -13.84 21.45 -30.42
N MET A 496 -13.84 21.34 -29.08
CA MET A 496 -13.10 20.31 -28.38
C MET A 496 -13.79 18.95 -28.51
N VAL A 497 -13.06 17.94 -28.95
CA VAL A 497 -13.50 16.55 -28.98
C VAL A 497 -13.29 15.94 -27.58
N PRO A 498 -14.35 15.56 -26.85
CA PRO A 498 -14.21 14.96 -25.55
C PRO A 498 -13.41 13.65 -25.61
N HIS A 499 -12.56 13.41 -24.59
CA HIS A 499 -11.77 12.19 -24.49
C HIS A 499 -12.63 10.92 -24.57
N ASP A 500 -13.77 10.92 -23.89
CA ASP A 500 -14.69 9.78 -23.91
C ASP A 500 -15.21 9.47 -25.32
N ARG A 501 -15.37 10.49 -26.19
CA ARG A 501 -15.78 10.25 -27.58
C ARG A 501 -14.71 9.52 -28.37
N ILE A 502 -13.42 9.83 -28.13
CA ILE A 502 -12.28 9.13 -28.74
C ILE A 502 -12.23 7.68 -28.27
N ARG A 503 -12.35 7.45 -26.93
CA ARG A 503 -12.38 6.10 -26.36
C ARG A 503 -13.54 5.27 -26.88
N ASN A 504 -14.75 5.82 -26.85
CA ASN A 504 -15.94 5.12 -27.34
C ASN A 504 -15.84 4.78 -28.82
N SER A 505 -15.26 5.66 -29.65
CA SER A 505 -15.02 5.36 -31.06
C SER A 505 -14.12 4.13 -31.26
N LEU A 506 -13.06 3.99 -30.47
CA LEU A 506 -12.20 2.79 -30.49
C LEU A 506 -12.96 1.53 -30.03
N VAL A 507 -13.80 1.64 -29.00
CA VAL A 507 -14.66 0.53 -28.55
C VAL A 507 -15.62 0.12 -29.67
N ASP A 508 -16.23 1.07 -30.38
CA ASP A 508 -17.12 0.81 -31.52
C ASP A 508 -16.40 0.14 -32.72
N LEU A 509 -15.12 0.44 -32.89
CA LEU A 509 -14.23 -0.23 -33.85
C LEU A 509 -13.78 -1.63 -33.39
N GLY A 510 -14.23 -2.07 -32.22
CA GLY A 510 -13.98 -3.40 -31.64
C GLY A 510 -12.69 -3.54 -30.86
N TYR A 511 -12.11 -2.43 -30.41
CA TYR A 511 -10.99 -2.47 -29.49
C TYR A 511 -11.46 -2.67 -28.04
N GLN A 512 -10.58 -3.26 -27.24
CA GLN A 512 -10.72 -3.36 -25.80
C GLN A 512 -9.70 -2.43 -25.14
N GLU A 513 -10.15 -1.62 -24.20
CA GLU A 513 -9.27 -0.75 -23.42
C GLU A 513 -8.46 -1.57 -22.45
N VAL A 514 -7.16 -1.29 -22.39
CA VAL A 514 -6.25 -1.85 -21.41
C VAL A 514 -5.59 -0.73 -20.61
N VAL A 515 -5.23 -1.03 -19.37
CA VAL A 515 -4.47 -0.13 -18.50
C VAL A 515 -3.19 -0.84 -18.15
N THR A 516 -2.06 -0.28 -18.55
CA THR A 516 -0.75 -0.85 -18.32
C THR A 516 0.10 0.01 -17.40
N TYR A 517 1.16 -0.57 -16.82
CA TYR A 517 2.04 0.15 -15.92
C TYR A 517 2.82 1.27 -16.62
N SER A 518 2.99 2.40 -15.94
CA SER A 518 3.88 3.48 -16.39
C SER A 518 5.36 3.16 -16.23
N PHE A 519 5.68 2.08 -15.53
CA PHE A 519 7.03 1.55 -15.33
C PHE A 519 7.23 0.29 -16.16
N ILE A 520 8.29 0.24 -16.95
CA ILE A 520 8.56 -0.84 -17.89
C ILE A 520 9.97 -1.42 -17.70
N ASP A 521 10.18 -2.62 -18.25
CA ASP A 521 11.49 -3.26 -18.30
C ASP A 521 12.44 -2.47 -19.23
N PRO A 522 13.64 -2.09 -18.76
CA PRO A 522 14.66 -1.47 -19.62
C PRO A 522 14.94 -2.27 -20.91
N LYS A 523 14.94 -3.60 -20.86
CA LYS A 523 15.17 -4.47 -22.02
C LYS A 523 14.04 -4.34 -23.04
N GLN A 524 12.82 -4.25 -22.56
CA GLN A 524 11.64 -4.06 -23.41
C GLN A 524 11.62 -2.67 -24.03
N SER A 525 11.98 -1.65 -23.24
CA SER A 525 12.19 -0.29 -23.75
C SER A 525 13.23 -0.29 -24.90
N ASP A 526 14.37 -0.98 -24.73
CA ASP A 526 15.40 -1.07 -25.75
C ASP A 526 14.96 -1.83 -27.00
N LEU A 527 14.21 -2.90 -26.82
CA LEU A 527 13.72 -3.72 -27.90
C LEU A 527 12.69 -2.98 -28.78
N ILE A 528 11.74 -2.30 -28.13
CA ILE A 528 10.60 -1.68 -28.80
C ILE A 528 10.92 -0.25 -29.23
N LEU A 529 11.55 0.56 -28.37
CA LEU A 529 11.66 2.00 -28.58
C LEU A 529 13.03 2.43 -29.13
N VAL A 530 14.07 1.64 -28.89
CA VAL A 530 15.46 1.92 -29.34
C VAL A 530 15.92 3.35 -28.95
N LEU A 531 15.55 3.77 -27.73
CA LEU A 531 15.93 5.09 -27.23
C LEU A 531 17.38 5.09 -26.71
N PRO A 532 18.14 6.17 -26.92
CA PRO A 532 19.43 6.36 -26.24
C PRO A 532 19.26 6.34 -24.73
N ASP A 533 20.23 5.78 -24.00
CA ASP A 533 20.19 5.74 -22.53
C ASP A 533 20.02 7.12 -21.86
N ALA A 534 20.56 8.16 -22.49
CA ALA A 534 20.43 9.54 -22.04
C ALA A 534 18.97 10.06 -22.03
N GLN A 535 18.08 9.44 -22.80
CA GLN A 535 16.65 9.80 -22.88
C GLN A 535 15.76 8.94 -21.98
N LYS A 536 16.27 7.86 -21.41
CA LYS A 536 15.53 7.03 -20.47
C LYS A 536 15.43 7.69 -19.11
N ILE A 537 14.28 7.59 -18.49
CA ILE A 537 14.04 8.09 -17.14
C ILE A 537 14.03 6.89 -16.21
N SER A 538 15.16 6.68 -15.53
CA SER A 538 15.28 5.59 -14.55
C SER A 538 14.73 6.01 -13.19
N LEU A 539 14.04 5.09 -12.52
CA LEU A 539 13.56 5.28 -11.16
C LEU A 539 14.69 5.11 -10.15
N GLN A 540 14.69 5.92 -9.11
CA GLN A 540 15.67 5.85 -8.04
C GLN A 540 15.43 4.62 -7.13
N ASN A 541 14.17 4.26 -6.90
CA ASN A 541 13.73 3.16 -6.03
C ASN A 541 12.65 2.32 -6.73
N PRO A 542 13.00 1.55 -7.79
CA PRO A 542 12.01 0.75 -8.52
C PRO A 542 11.44 -0.38 -7.66
N ILE A 543 10.20 -0.76 -7.93
CA ILE A 543 9.53 -1.90 -7.28
C ILE A 543 10.26 -3.22 -7.61
N SER A 544 10.71 -3.35 -8.87
CA SER A 544 11.56 -4.46 -9.34
C SER A 544 12.51 -3.97 -10.44
N THR A 545 13.51 -4.77 -10.76
CA THR A 545 14.44 -4.49 -11.89
C THR A 545 13.73 -4.42 -13.24
N GLU A 546 12.62 -5.14 -13.39
CA GLU A 546 11.77 -5.18 -14.59
C GLU A 546 10.80 -4.00 -14.67
N MET A 547 10.72 -3.16 -13.64
CA MET A 547 9.87 -1.98 -13.56
C MET A 547 10.69 -0.73 -13.22
N SER A 548 11.86 -0.58 -13.84
CA SER A 548 12.85 0.42 -13.41
C SER A 548 12.95 1.65 -14.30
N VAL A 549 12.21 1.71 -15.42
CA VAL A 549 12.24 2.82 -16.37
C VAL A 549 10.82 3.33 -16.62
N MET A 550 10.65 4.66 -16.71
CA MET A 550 9.39 5.27 -17.12
C MET A 550 9.14 5.04 -18.62
N ARG A 551 7.89 4.74 -18.97
CA ARG A 551 7.48 4.55 -20.38
C ARG A 551 7.53 5.87 -21.15
N SER A 552 8.17 5.88 -22.32
CA SER A 552 8.18 7.00 -23.27
C SER A 552 7.19 6.79 -24.44
N SER A 553 6.49 5.66 -24.43
CA SER A 553 5.45 5.25 -25.40
C SER A 553 4.51 4.26 -24.71
N LEU A 554 3.28 4.14 -25.22
CA LEU A 554 2.30 3.15 -24.78
C LEU A 554 2.52 1.77 -25.43
N LEU A 555 3.33 1.68 -26.48
CA LEU A 555 3.54 0.45 -27.24
C LEU A 555 4.08 -0.72 -26.40
N PRO A 556 5.04 -0.54 -25.47
CA PRO A 556 5.50 -1.67 -24.65
C PRO A 556 4.37 -2.35 -23.89
N GLY A 557 3.50 -1.58 -23.24
CA GLY A 557 2.35 -2.11 -22.51
C GLY A 557 1.33 -2.82 -23.40
N LEU A 558 1.06 -2.25 -24.60
CA LEU A 558 0.15 -2.88 -25.57
C LEU A 558 0.72 -4.19 -26.12
N VAL A 559 2.03 -4.25 -26.40
CA VAL A 559 2.70 -5.47 -26.86
C VAL A 559 2.68 -6.55 -25.77
N ASP A 560 2.83 -6.19 -24.50
CA ASP A 560 2.69 -7.13 -23.38
C ASP A 560 1.27 -7.66 -23.26
N ALA A 561 0.28 -6.78 -23.31
CA ALA A 561 -1.12 -7.18 -23.32
C ALA A 561 -1.44 -8.11 -24.50
N TYR A 562 -0.91 -7.82 -25.68
CA TYR A 562 -1.03 -8.67 -26.86
C TYR A 562 -0.39 -10.04 -26.63
N THR A 563 0.87 -10.07 -26.17
CA THR A 563 1.61 -11.32 -25.91
C THR A 563 0.87 -12.19 -24.88
N HIS A 564 0.34 -11.57 -23.84
CA HIS A 564 -0.46 -12.27 -22.82
C HIS A 564 -1.70 -12.95 -23.42
N ASN A 565 -2.39 -12.28 -24.33
CA ASN A 565 -3.60 -12.81 -24.95
C ASN A 565 -3.31 -13.91 -25.98
N VAL A 566 -2.29 -13.72 -26.83
CA VAL A 566 -1.88 -14.74 -27.82
C VAL A 566 -1.42 -16.03 -27.13
N ASN A 567 -0.67 -15.94 -26.05
CA ASN A 567 -0.25 -17.10 -25.24
C ASN A 567 -1.45 -17.85 -24.63
N ARG A 568 -2.66 -17.24 -24.63
CA ARG A 568 -3.93 -17.86 -24.22
C ARG A 568 -4.84 -18.19 -25.40
N HIS A 569 -4.23 -18.33 -26.58
CA HIS A 569 -4.91 -18.73 -27.82
C HIS A 569 -5.98 -17.74 -28.31
N GLN A 570 -5.85 -16.45 -28.01
CA GLN A 570 -6.67 -15.42 -28.65
C GLN A 570 -6.09 -15.11 -30.04
N GLU A 571 -6.79 -15.53 -31.07
CA GLU A 571 -6.33 -15.40 -32.49
C GLU A 571 -6.56 -14.00 -33.08
N ARG A 572 -7.52 -13.23 -32.51
CA ARG A 572 -7.85 -11.87 -32.92
C ARG A 572 -7.76 -10.94 -31.71
N VAL A 573 -6.83 -10.02 -31.75
CA VAL A 573 -6.61 -9.06 -30.66
C VAL A 573 -6.70 -7.64 -31.21
N ARG A 574 -7.53 -6.81 -30.57
CA ARG A 574 -7.61 -5.37 -30.79
C ARG A 574 -7.64 -4.72 -29.41
N VAL A 575 -6.57 -4.04 -29.05
CA VAL A 575 -6.41 -3.38 -27.74
C VAL A 575 -5.96 -1.95 -27.92
N PHE A 576 -6.38 -1.08 -27.01
CA PHE A 576 -5.93 0.31 -26.98
C PHE A 576 -5.71 0.78 -25.55
N GLU A 577 -4.88 1.79 -25.41
CA GLU A 577 -4.67 2.51 -24.15
C GLU A 577 -4.62 4.00 -24.41
N SER A 578 -5.16 4.78 -23.49
CA SER A 578 -4.96 6.22 -23.40
C SER A 578 -4.27 6.53 -22.09
N GLY A 579 -3.10 7.20 -22.16
CA GLY A 579 -2.32 7.44 -20.97
C GLY A 579 -1.15 8.40 -21.17
N LEU A 580 -0.50 8.73 -20.05
CA LEU A 580 0.69 9.57 -20.06
C LEU A 580 1.93 8.78 -20.49
N VAL A 581 2.77 9.43 -21.28
CA VAL A 581 4.14 9.03 -21.57
C VAL A 581 5.10 10.10 -21.04
N PHE A 582 6.34 9.69 -20.75
CA PHE A 582 7.33 10.53 -20.07
C PHE A 582 8.55 10.68 -20.95
N LEU A 583 8.84 11.93 -21.34
CA LEU A 583 9.93 12.27 -22.24
C LEU A 583 10.95 13.12 -21.50
N LYS A 584 12.22 12.82 -21.67
CA LYS A 584 13.30 13.60 -21.08
C LYS A 584 13.78 14.65 -22.09
N GLU A 585 13.51 15.90 -21.83
CA GLU A 585 13.98 17.05 -22.59
C GLU A 585 15.04 17.80 -21.76
N GLU A 586 16.31 17.69 -22.17
CA GLU A 586 17.47 18.30 -21.48
C GLU A 586 17.51 18.05 -19.96
N LYS A 587 16.87 18.92 -19.15
CA LYS A 587 16.83 18.83 -17.67
C LYS A 587 15.42 18.61 -17.13
N GLU A 588 14.40 18.69 -17.98
CA GLU A 588 13.00 18.59 -17.55
C GLU A 588 12.38 17.28 -18.03
N ILE A 589 11.38 16.81 -17.29
CA ILE A 589 10.56 15.67 -17.68
C ILE A 589 9.25 16.22 -18.20
N LYS A 590 9.00 16.01 -19.50
CA LYS A 590 7.74 16.36 -20.14
C LYS A 590 6.79 15.17 -20.08
N GLN A 591 5.56 15.43 -19.71
CA GLN A 591 4.47 14.46 -19.77
C GLN A 591 3.57 14.78 -20.97
N GLU A 592 3.29 13.78 -21.78
CA GLU A 592 2.37 13.90 -22.92
C GLU A 592 1.26 12.88 -22.81
N HIS A 593 0.03 13.31 -23.08
CA HIS A 593 -1.10 12.41 -23.15
C HIS A 593 -1.21 11.84 -24.57
N ARG A 594 -1.18 10.52 -24.68
CA ARG A 594 -1.26 9.80 -25.94
C ARG A 594 -2.38 8.77 -25.93
N VAL A 595 -2.85 8.43 -27.11
CA VAL A 595 -3.69 7.28 -27.37
C VAL A 595 -2.97 6.36 -28.34
N ALA A 596 -2.92 5.07 -28.02
CA ALA A 596 -2.29 4.06 -28.87
C ALA A 596 -3.21 2.84 -29.03
N GLY A 597 -3.12 2.19 -30.16
CA GLY A 597 -3.85 0.97 -30.44
C GLY A 597 -3.01 -0.08 -31.15
N LEU A 598 -3.38 -1.33 -30.95
CA LEU A 598 -2.75 -2.51 -31.55
C LEU A 598 -3.81 -3.44 -32.10
N ILE A 599 -3.63 -3.89 -33.36
CA ILE A 599 -4.47 -4.91 -33.96
C ILE A 599 -3.63 -6.05 -34.54
N SER A 600 -4.13 -7.26 -34.38
CA SER A 600 -3.56 -8.46 -35.01
C SER A 600 -4.63 -9.53 -35.24
N GLY A 601 -4.37 -10.43 -36.16
CA GLY A 601 -5.27 -11.54 -36.52
C GLY A 601 -6.29 -11.17 -37.59
N ASP A 602 -7.44 -11.81 -37.52
CA ASP A 602 -8.48 -11.63 -38.55
C ASP A 602 -9.06 -10.21 -38.56
N ARG A 603 -9.32 -9.66 -39.76
CA ARG A 603 -9.95 -8.33 -39.91
C ARG A 603 -11.32 -8.28 -39.24
N LEU A 604 -12.16 -9.27 -39.44
CA LEU A 604 -13.49 -9.40 -38.88
C LEU A 604 -13.59 -10.67 -38.03
N PRO A 605 -14.50 -10.71 -37.04
CA PRO A 605 -14.76 -11.93 -36.27
C PRO A 605 -15.14 -13.09 -37.20
N ARG A 606 -14.58 -14.27 -36.96
CA ARG A 606 -14.88 -15.49 -37.72
C ARG A 606 -16.34 -15.88 -37.60
N ASN A 607 -17.05 -15.88 -38.72
CA ASN A 607 -18.40 -16.42 -38.85
C ASN A 607 -18.66 -16.85 -40.30
N TRP A 608 -19.88 -17.29 -40.61
CA TRP A 608 -20.25 -17.79 -41.94
C TRP A 608 -20.52 -16.70 -42.97
N VAL A 609 -20.62 -15.45 -42.56
CA VAL A 609 -20.95 -14.29 -43.44
C VAL A 609 -19.69 -13.50 -43.78
N ASN A 610 -18.79 -13.32 -42.82
CA ASN A 610 -17.60 -12.48 -43.01
C ASN A 610 -16.57 -13.15 -43.91
N GLU A 611 -16.04 -12.37 -44.88
CA GLU A 611 -14.92 -12.82 -45.69
C GLU A 611 -13.68 -13.07 -44.81
N LYS A 612 -12.95 -14.15 -45.13
CA LYS A 612 -11.69 -14.46 -44.46
C LYS A 612 -10.60 -13.51 -44.90
N GLY A 613 -9.99 -12.81 -44.04
CA GLY A 613 -8.87 -11.92 -44.34
C GLY A 613 -8.15 -11.49 -43.06
N LEU A 614 -6.86 -11.39 -43.13
CA LEU A 614 -6.05 -10.85 -42.02
C LEU A 614 -6.13 -9.32 -42.04
N SER A 615 -6.00 -8.72 -40.86
CA SER A 615 -5.83 -7.27 -40.72
C SER A 615 -4.57 -6.81 -41.44
N ASP A 616 -4.62 -5.63 -42.05
CA ASP A 616 -3.52 -5.03 -42.79
C ASP A 616 -3.27 -3.56 -42.39
N PHE A 617 -2.32 -2.91 -43.05
CA PHE A 617 -1.99 -1.50 -42.81
C PHE A 617 -3.19 -0.57 -43.00
N TYR A 618 -4.06 -0.86 -44.00
CA TYR A 618 -5.19 0.02 -44.31
C TYR A 618 -6.30 -0.10 -43.25
N ASP A 619 -6.43 -1.23 -42.62
CA ASP A 619 -7.39 -1.39 -41.51
C ASP A 619 -7.06 -0.46 -40.37
N ILE A 620 -5.81 -0.49 -39.86
CA ILE A 620 -5.42 0.38 -38.73
C ILE A 620 -5.31 1.86 -39.14
N LYS A 621 -4.94 2.13 -40.39
CA LYS A 621 -4.97 3.49 -40.95
C LYS A 621 -6.41 4.04 -41.00
N GLY A 622 -7.40 3.24 -41.39
CA GLY A 622 -8.80 3.61 -41.34
C GLY A 622 -9.32 3.89 -39.93
N ASP A 623 -8.82 3.14 -38.94
CA ASP A 623 -9.12 3.40 -37.52
C ASP A 623 -8.57 4.77 -37.08
N VAL A 624 -7.32 5.12 -37.50
CA VAL A 624 -6.72 6.45 -37.23
C VAL A 624 -7.48 7.57 -37.94
N GLU A 625 -7.87 7.36 -39.23
CA GLU A 625 -8.70 8.31 -39.95
C GLU A 625 -10.05 8.54 -39.26
N THR A 626 -10.65 7.50 -38.72
CA THR A 626 -11.89 7.60 -37.93
C THR A 626 -11.70 8.47 -36.67
N LEU A 627 -10.60 8.34 -35.95
CA LEU A 627 -10.29 9.18 -34.80
C LEU A 627 -10.11 10.66 -35.20
N ILE A 628 -9.40 10.92 -36.30
CA ILE A 628 -9.22 12.28 -36.82
C ILE A 628 -10.58 12.88 -37.25
N ALA A 629 -11.44 12.10 -37.88
CA ALA A 629 -12.75 12.53 -38.34
C ALA A 629 -13.73 12.93 -37.22
N LEU A 630 -13.44 12.62 -35.99
CA LEU A 630 -14.28 13.05 -34.84
C LEU A 630 -14.32 14.57 -34.68
N GLY A 631 -13.29 15.28 -35.07
CA GLY A 631 -13.19 16.72 -34.92
C GLY A 631 -12.55 17.47 -36.11
N ASN A 632 -12.01 16.78 -37.10
CA ASN A 632 -11.20 17.38 -38.18
C ASN A 632 -11.51 16.78 -39.54
N SER A 633 -11.09 17.45 -40.59
CA SER A 633 -11.12 16.90 -41.95
C SER A 633 -9.91 15.97 -42.14
N VAL A 634 -10.17 14.68 -42.39
CA VAL A 634 -9.11 13.68 -42.64
C VAL A 634 -8.25 14.05 -43.86
N GLU A 635 -8.85 14.69 -44.83
CA GLU A 635 -8.20 15.05 -46.09
C GLU A 635 -7.13 16.13 -45.92
N GLU A 636 -7.14 16.86 -44.83
CA GLU A 636 -6.16 17.89 -44.51
C GLU A 636 -4.93 17.33 -43.78
N PHE A 637 -5.05 16.12 -43.25
CA PHE A 637 -3.93 15.44 -42.58
C PHE A 637 -3.09 14.68 -43.59
N SER A 638 -1.76 14.68 -43.41
CA SER A 638 -0.87 13.88 -44.24
C SER A 638 -0.45 12.58 -43.57
N PHE A 639 -0.32 11.53 -44.36
CA PHE A 639 0.22 10.23 -43.96
C PHE A 639 1.45 9.99 -44.84
N ASP A 640 2.60 10.43 -44.39
CA ASP A 640 3.84 10.35 -45.15
C ASP A 640 4.66 9.13 -44.73
N ASN A 641 5.25 8.44 -45.73
CA ASN A 641 6.18 7.36 -45.43
C ASN A 641 7.28 7.85 -44.54
N SER A 642 7.54 7.13 -43.45
CA SER A 642 8.51 7.52 -42.41
C SER A 642 9.25 6.30 -41.87
N GLU A 643 10.48 6.51 -41.47
CA GLU A 643 11.24 5.51 -40.72
C GLU A 643 11.01 5.71 -39.22
N HIS A 644 10.57 4.64 -38.56
CA HIS A 644 10.45 4.61 -37.11
C HIS A 644 11.14 3.34 -36.59
N PRO A 645 11.97 3.42 -35.52
CA PRO A 645 12.77 2.28 -35.06
C PRO A 645 11.96 1.04 -34.69
N SER A 646 10.74 1.22 -34.24
CA SER A 646 9.83 0.14 -33.83
C SER A 646 8.99 -0.40 -34.97
N MET A 647 9.02 0.21 -36.15
CA MET A 647 8.11 -0.09 -37.26
C MET A 647 8.81 -0.75 -38.43
N HIS A 648 8.02 -1.46 -39.22
CA HIS A 648 8.46 -2.03 -40.50
C HIS A 648 8.79 -0.92 -41.48
N PRO A 649 9.99 -0.87 -42.14
CA PRO A 649 10.43 0.25 -42.96
C PRO A 649 9.53 0.55 -44.16
N GLY A 650 8.82 -0.47 -44.71
CA GLY A 650 7.89 -0.34 -45.84
C GLY A 650 6.43 -0.19 -45.44
N GLN A 651 6.09 -0.20 -44.15
CA GLN A 651 4.70 -0.15 -43.67
C GLN A 651 4.60 0.74 -42.44
N CYS A 652 5.11 1.97 -42.56
CA CYS A 652 5.07 2.99 -41.50
C CYS A 652 4.74 4.34 -42.10
N ALA A 653 3.78 5.04 -41.50
CA ALA A 653 3.45 6.40 -41.87
C ALA A 653 3.46 7.31 -40.66
N LYS A 654 4.06 8.47 -40.81
CA LYS A 654 3.95 9.59 -39.91
C LYS A 654 2.67 10.36 -40.20
N VAL A 655 1.94 10.71 -39.14
CA VAL A 655 0.72 11.52 -39.25
C VAL A 655 1.04 12.96 -38.87
N THR A 656 0.69 13.91 -39.74
CA THR A 656 0.91 15.35 -39.50
C THR A 656 -0.33 16.16 -39.80
N THR A 657 -0.52 17.25 -39.02
CA THR A 657 -1.59 18.23 -39.26
C THR A 657 -1.33 19.06 -40.54
N PRO A 658 -2.34 19.80 -41.01
CA PRO A 658 -2.15 20.77 -42.11
C PRO A 658 -1.06 21.81 -41.85
N THR A 659 -0.82 22.15 -40.59
CA THR A 659 0.21 23.11 -40.18
C THR A 659 1.60 22.47 -39.99
N GLY A 660 1.74 21.17 -40.25
CA GLY A 660 3.00 20.43 -40.15
C GLY A 660 3.35 19.95 -38.73
N VAL A 661 2.42 20.04 -37.78
CA VAL A 661 2.61 19.50 -36.43
C VAL A 661 2.48 17.97 -36.49
N GLU A 662 3.41 17.27 -35.88
CA GLU A 662 3.38 15.82 -35.75
C GLU A 662 2.28 15.38 -34.78
N VAL A 663 1.39 14.51 -35.26
CA VAL A 663 0.34 13.88 -34.45
C VAL A 663 0.82 12.57 -33.85
N GLY A 664 1.62 11.82 -34.58
CA GLY A 664 2.13 10.51 -34.23
C GLY A 664 2.41 9.64 -35.46
N PHE A 665 2.27 8.33 -35.29
CA PHE A 665 2.57 7.35 -36.32
C PHE A 665 1.57 6.19 -36.34
N VAL A 666 1.51 5.50 -37.48
CA VAL A 666 0.73 4.29 -37.73
C VAL A 666 1.53 3.33 -38.59
N GLY A 667 1.54 2.04 -38.29
CA GLY A 667 2.25 1.08 -39.13
C GLY A 667 2.27 -0.35 -38.60
N ALA A 668 2.99 -1.22 -39.28
CA ALA A 668 3.29 -2.56 -38.84
C ALA A 668 4.46 -2.54 -37.85
N LEU A 669 4.37 -3.29 -36.75
CA LEU A 669 5.49 -3.48 -35.85
C LEU A 669 6.65 -4.16 -36.56
N HIS A 670 7.88 -3.77 -36.22
CA HIS A 670 9.06 -4.31 -36.89
C HIS A 670 9.17 -5.83 -36.65
N PRO A 671 9.39 -6.68 -37.68
CA PRO A 671 9.43 -8.13 -37.58
C PRO A 671 10.44 -8.66 -36.54
N ARG A 672 11.56 -7.94 -36.35
CA ARG A 672 12.56 -8.32 -35.30
C ARG A 672 11.96 -8.31 -33.90
N ILE A 673 11.01 -7.40 -33.61
CA ILE A 673 10.38 -7.30 -32.30
C ILE A 673 9.48 -8.52 -32.11
N GLY A 674 8.63 -8.83 -33.08
CA GLY A 674 7.83 -10.05 -33.04
C GLY A 674 8.68 -11.32 -32.85
N GLN A 675 9.75 -11.46 -33.64
CA GLN A 675 10.65 -12.61 -33.54
C GLN A 675 11.33 -12.70 -32.15
N SER A 676 11.77 -11.58 -31.57
CA SER A 676 12.41 -11.55 -30.25
C SER A 676 11.44 -11.93 -29.11
N LEU A 677 10.15 -11.69 -29.31
CA LEU A 677 9.09 -12.01 -28.35
C LEU A 677 8.38 -13.35 -28.66
N GLY A 678 8.82 -14.07 -29.70
CA GLY A 678 8.21 -15.35 -30.11
C GLY A 678 6.80 -15.19 -30.65
N LEU A 679 6.49 -14.03 -31.25
CA LEU A 679 5.17 -13.69 -31.79
C LEU A 679 5.15 -13.94 -33.31
N ASP A 680 4.18 -14.70 -33.77
CA ASP A 680 3.92 -14.96 -35.18
C ASP A 680 2.86 -14.01 -35.72
N GLY A 681 2.99 -13.68 -37.03
CA GLY A 681 2.02 -12.86 -37.74
C GLY A 681 2.33 -11.36 -37.76
N SER A 682 1.47 -10.62 -38.43
CA SER A 682 1.59 -9.16 -38.57
C SER A 682 0.86 -8.45 -37.44
N ILE A 683 1.56 -7.52 -36.79
CA ILE A 683 1.03 -6.69 -35.72
C ILE A 683 1.03 -5.25 -36.21
N PHE A 684 -0.11 -4.60 -36.22
CA PHE A 684 -0.24 -3.20 -36.61
C PHE A 684 -0.55 -2.35 -35.38
N VAL A 685 0.09 -1.18 -35.31
CA VAL A 685 -0.02 -0.26 -34.18
C VAL A 685 -0.15 1.18 -34.65
N PHE A 686 -0.76 2.00 -33.83
CA PHE A 686 -0.67 3.46 -33.90
C PHE A 686 -0.39 4.05 -32.53
N GLU A 687 0.21 5.23 -32.51
CA GLU A 687 0.33 6.06 -31.32
C GLU A 687 0.22 7.52 -31.71
N LEU A 688 -0.73 8.25 -31.10
CA LEU A 688 -1.12 9.60 -31.48
C LEU A 688 -1.21 10.52 -30.25
N SER A 689 -0.91 11.80 -30.46
CA SER A 689 -1.12 12.84 -29.45
C SER A 689 -2.61 13.03 -29.21
N LEU A 690 -3.05 12.84 -27.97
CA LEU A 690 -4.44 13.05 -27.58
C LEU A 690 -4.82 14.53 -27.67
N ASP A 691 -3.93 15.43 -27.26
CA ASP A 691 -4.17 16.88 -27.30
C ASP A 691 -4.48 17.38 -28.72
N VAL A 692 -3.78 16.82 -29.71
CA VAL A 692 -4.04 17.18 -31.12
C VAL A 692 -5.38 16.63 -31.59
N LEU A 693 -5.74 15.39 -31.24
CA LEU A 693 -7.02 14.78 -31.59
C LEU A 693 -8.20 15.49 -30.92
N GLN A 694 -8.02 16.00 -29.71
CA GLN A 694 -9.06 16.74 -28.99
C GLN A 694 -9.28 18.16 -29.54
N ASN A 695 -8.31 18.72 -30.23
CA ASN A 695 -8.43 20.06 -30.81
C ASN A 695 -9.04 20.01 -32.22
N GLY A 696 -10.36 19.95 -32.28
CA GLY A 696 -11.12 19.90 -33.52
C GLY A 696 -11.42 21.27 -34.13
N GLU A 697 -12.12 21.24 -35.25
CA GLU A 697 -12.68 22.40 -35.94
C GLU A 697 -14.20 22.40 -35.83
N LEU A 698 -14.80 23.60 -35.83
CA LEU A 698 -16.24 23.71 -35.86
C LEU A 698 -16.76 23.43 -37.29
N PRO A 699 -17.63 22.45 -37.45
CA PRO A 699 -18.22 22.20 -38.77
C PRO A 699 -19.05 23.39 -39.25
N ARG A 700 -18.83 23.82 -40.47
CA ARG A 700 -19.59 24.91 -41.09
C ARG A 700 -20.63 24.34 -42.03
N ALA A 701 -21.89 24.73 -41.83
CA ALA A 701 -22.94 24.33 -42.70
C ALA A 701 -22.74 24.96 -44.12
N GLN A 702 -22.78 24.13 -45.13
CA GLN A 702 -22.81 24.57 -46.54
C GLN A 702 -24.20 24.41 -47.10
N ALA A 703 -24.60 25.35 -47.95
CA ALA A 703 -25.87 25.25 -48.64
C ALA A 703 -25.90 24.05 -49.61
N LEU A 704 -26.93 23.21 -49.48
CA LEU A 704 -27.11 22.09 -50.40
C LEU A 704 -27.49 22.59 -51.80
N SER A 705 -26.77 22.13 -52.82
CA SER A 705 -27.13 22.41 -54.19
C SER A 705 -28.43 21.68 -54.56
N LYS A 706 -29.29 22.38 -55.36
CA LYS A 706 -30.50 21.79 -55.96
C LYS A 706 -30.23 21.24 -57.36
N PHE A 707 -29.03 21.38 -57.87
CA PHE A 707 -28.67 21.00 -59.23
C PHE A 707 -27.97 19.62 -59.23
N PRO A 708 -28.13 18.85 -60.34
CA PRO A 708 -27.55 17.52 -60.40
C PRO A 708 -26.02 17.56 -60.41
N GLU A 709 -25.45 16.53 -59.80
CA GLU A 709 -24.00 16.25 -59.83
C GLU A 709 -23.59 15.70 -61.21
N VAL A 710 -22.34 15.97 -61.59
CA VAL A 710 -21.71 15.38 -62.78
C VAL A 710 -20.50 14.60 -62.33
N SER A 711 -20.48 13.28 -62.59
CA SER A 711 -19.37 12.39 -62.25
C SER A 711 -18.59 11.94 -63.47
N ARG A 712 -17.28 11.82 -63.38
CA ARG A 712 -16.37 11.25 -64.34
C ARG A 712 -15.31 10.38 -63.69
N ASP A 713 -15.00 9.30 -64.37
CA ASP A 713 -13.93 8.41 -64.01
C ASP A 713 -12.67 8.75 -64.82
N LEU A 714 -11.53 8.72 -64.15
CA LEU A 714 -10.21 8.99 -64.69
C LEU A 714 -9.25 7.87 -64.31
N ALA A 715 -8.76 7.12 -65.30
CA ALA A 715 -7.74 6.11 -65.05
C ALA A 715 -6.36 6.64 -65.48
N ILE A 716 -5.41 6.63 -64.55
CA ILE A 716 -4.04 7.10 -64.81
C ILE A 716 -3.01 6.03 -64.53
N VAL A 717 -1.92 6.03 -65.29
CA VAL A 717 -0.73 5.20 -65.03
C VAL A 717 0.38 6.10 -64.51
N VAL A 718 0.90 5.77 -63.35
CA VAL A 718 1.90 6.57 -62.66
C VAL A 718 2.95 5.66 -62.03
N SER A 719 4.14 6.18 -61.66
CA SER A 719 5.14 5.42 -60.92
C SER A 719 4.54 4.85 -59.61
N SER A 720 4.90 3.62 -59.26
CA SER A 720 4.48 2.96 -58.03
C SER A 720 4.88 3.73 -56.78
N GLU A 721 5.95 4.53 -56.83
CA GLU A 721 6.48 5.35 -55.74
C GLU A 721 5.61 6.57 -55.41
N VAL A 722 4.75 7.02 -56.32
CA VAL A 722 3.92 8.21 -56.11
C VAL A 722 2.78 7.89 -55.13
N PRO A 723 2.70 8.56 -53.96
CA PRO A 723 1.62 8.35 -53.00
C PRO A 723 0.26 8.77 -53.59
N ALA A 724 -0.78 7.99 -53.28
CA ALA A 724 -2.14 8.28 -53.74
C ALA A 724 -2.66 9.63 -53.23
N ALA A 725 -2.30 10.01 -51.98
CA ALA A 725 -2.63 11.31 -51.40
C ALA A 725 -2.11 12.49 -52.24
N LYS A 726 -0.88 12.41 -52.77
CA LYS A 726 -0.33 13.46 -53.66
C LYS A 726 -1.07 13.58 -55.01
N ILE A 727 -1.54 12.46 -55.51
CA ILE A 727 -2.38 12.42 -56.73
C ILE A 727 -3.71 13.13 -56.45
N LEU A 728 -4.40 12.78 -55.35
CA LEU A 728 -5.65 13.43 -54.97
C LEU A 728 -5.47 14.93 -54.67
N ALA A 729 -4.40 15.32 -54.02
CA ALA A 729 -4.08 16.73 -53.77
C ALA A 729 -3.88 17.53 -55.07
N ASN A 730 -3.12 16.97 -56.02
CA ASN A 730 -2.97 17.59 -57.36
C ASN A 730 -4.32 17.70 -58.11
N VAL A 731 -5.14 16.65 -58.06
CA VAL A 731 -6.46 16.67 -58.64
C VAL A 731 -7.34 17.76 -58.02
N ARG A 732 -7.39 17.87 -56.73
CA ARG A 732 -8.17 18.90 -56.01
C ARG A 732 -7.70 20.31 -56.39
N GLN A 733 -6.41 20.52 -56.53
CA GLN A 733 -5.84 21.81 -56.89
C GLN A 733 -6.25 22.22 -58.32
N ASN A 734 -6.39 21.24 -59.23
CA ASN A 734 -6.67 21.48 -60.66
C ASN A 734 -8.14 21.31 -61.05
N ALA A 735 -8.96 20.72 -60.18
CA ALA A 735 -10.37 20.41 -60.45
C ALA A 735 -11.33 21.57 -60.20
N GLY A 736 -10.84 22.70 -59.67
CA GLY A 736 -11.62 23.91 -59.37
C GLY A 736 -12.55 23.78 -58.18
N ASP A 737 -13.21 24.90 -57.82
CA ASP A 737 -13.96 25.06 -56.58
C ASP A 737 -15.24 24.23 -56.47
N TYR A 738 -15.69 23.60 -57.56
CA TYR A 738 -16.95 22.85 -57.62
C TYR A 738 -16.74 21.33 -57.46
N LEU A 739 -15.53 20.83 -57.26
CA LEU A 739 -15.29 19.43 -56.96
C LEU A 739 -15.91 19.09 -55.59
N SER A 740 -16.96 18.29 -55.61
CA SER A 740 -17.69 17.88 -54.40
C SER A 740 -17.14 16.58 -53.80
N ASN A 741 -16.56 15.69 -54.64
CA ASN A 741 -16.02 14.42 -54.21
C ASN A 741 -14.87 13.93 -55.09
N SER A 742 -13.87 13.33 -54.48
CA SER A 742 -12.77 12.66 -55.19
C SER A 742 -12.44 11.35 -54.47
N ARG A 743 -12.52 10.23 -55.13
CA ARG A 743 -12.24 8.91 -54.54
C ARG A 743 -11.37 8.07 -55.47
N ILE A 744 -10.51 7.24 -54.88
CA ILE A 744 -9.83 6.17 -55.61
C ILE A 744 -10.71 4.93 -55.46
N PHE A 745 -11.08 4.28 -56.54
CA PHE A 745 -11.93 3.08 -56.51
C PHE A 745 -11.24 1.82 -57.05
N ASP A 746 -10.10 1.98 -57.75
CA ASP A 746 -9.27 0.84 -58.16
C ASP A 746 -7.78 1.20 -58.22
N VAL A 747 -6.94 0.27 -57.83
CA VAL A 747 -5.48 0.34 -57.93
C VAL A 747 -4.99 -0.98 -58.50
N TYR A 748 -4.46 -0.95 -59.70
CA TYR A 748 -4.04 -2.15 -60.42
C TYR A 748 -2.53 -2.14 -60.70
N GLN A 749 -1.90 -3.26 -60.43
CA GLN A 749 -0.53 -3.57 -60.80
C GLN A 749 -0.51 -4.99 -61.39
N GLY A 750 -0.16 -5.14 -62.63
CA GLY A 750 -0.17 -6.45 -63.30
C GLY A 750 -0.04 -6.34 -64.81
N ASP A 751 -0.51 -7.37 -65.52
CA ASP A 751 -0.42 -7.43 -66.95
C ASP A 751 -1.09 -6.23 -67.63
N GLY A 752 -0.37 -5.57 -68.56
CA GLY A 752 -0.80 -4.36 -69.19
C GLY A 752 -0.38 -3.05 -68.57
N VAL A 753 0.32 -3.08 -67.40
CA VAL A 753 0.96 -1.92 -66.75
C VAL A 753 2.47 -2.15 -66.70
N GLU A 754 3.27 -1.17 -67.14
CA GLU A 754 4.74 -1.27 -67.15
C GLU A 754 5.29 -1.58 -65.71
N LYS A 755 6.34 -2.40 -65.67
CA LYS A 755 7.03 -2.72 -64.40
C LYS A 755 7.48 -1.42 -63.70
N GLY A 756 7.16 -1.28 -62.42
CA GLY A 756 7.46 -0.08 -61.61
C GLY A 756 6.40 1.02 -61.71
N LYS A 757 5.30 0.76 -62.42
CA LYS A 757 4.14 1.65 -62.50
C LYS A 757 2.90 0.97 -61.90
N LYS A 758 1.91 1.80 -61.54
CA LYS A 758 0.56 1.40 -61.12
C LYS A 758 -0.49 2.18 -61.88
N SER A 759 -1.62 1.55 -62.13
CA SER A 759 -2.83 2.22 -62.64
C SER A 759 -3.70 2.58 -61.45
N ILE A 760 -4.16 3.82 -61.38
CA ILE A 760 -5.10 4.31 -60.39
C ILE A 760 -6.35 4.81 -61.08
N ALA A 761 -7.50 4.31 -60.66
CA ALA A 761 -8.80 4.78 -61.13
C ALA A 761 -9.42 5.73 -60.09
N LEU A 762 -9.74 6.93 -60.56
CA LEU A 762 -10.26 8.04 -59.74
C LEU A 762 -11.71 8.32 -60.17
N GLY A 763 -12.64 8.37 -59.27
CA GLY A 763 -13.99 8.88 -59.44
C GLY A 763 -14.05 10.33 -58.94
N LEU A 764 -14.38 11.25 -59.85
CA LEU A 764 -14.44 12.67 -59.56
C LEU A 764 -15.88 13.16 -59.76
N THR A 765 -16.42 13.91 -58.80
CA THR A 765 -17.77 14.43 -58.83
C THR A 765 -17.78 15.94 -58.62
N TRP A 766 -18.47 16.65 -59.51
CA TRP A 766 -18.62 18.10 -59.41
C TRP A 766 -20.07 18.48 -59.22
N GLN A 767 -20.32 19.53 -58.45
CA GLN A 767 -21.64 20.09 -58.24
C GLN A 767 -21.56 21.61 -58.08
N HIS A 768 -22.27 22.34 -58.94
CA HIS A 768 -22.34 23.80 -58.87
C HIS A 768 -23.53 24.24 -58.00
N PRO A 769 -23.40 25.26 -57.12
CA PRO A 769 -24.46 25.66 -56.20
C PRO A 769 -25.69 26.29 -56.90
N SER A 770 -25.58 26.85 -58.09
CA SER A 770 -26.63 27.66 -58.71
C SER A 770 -27.04 27.23 -60.14
N ARG A 771 -26.37 26.24 -60.77
CA ARG A 771 -26.70 25.73 -62.15
C ARG A 771 -26.14 24.33 -62.34
N THR A 772 -26.57 23.68 -63.44
CA THR A 772 -25.94 22.45 -63.91
C THR A 772 -24.65 22.78 -64.64
N LEU A 773 -23.56 22.01 -64.42
CA LEU A 773 -22.35 22.13 -65.18
C LEU A 773 -22.51 21.49 -66.61
N SER A 774 -21.96 22.12 -67.64
CA SER A 774 -21.96 21.56 -68.99
C SER A 774 -20.81 20.56 -69.24
N ASP A 775 -20.98 19.63 -70.14
CA ASP A 775 -19.93 18.67 -70.49
C ASP A 775 -18.63 19.36 -70.97
N ASP A 776 -18.74 20.48 -71.69
CA ASP A 776 -17.57 21.25 -72.13
C ASP A 776 -16.76 21.86 -70.96
N GLU A 777 -17.44 22.30 -69.92
CA GLU A 777 -16.80 22.78 -68.69
C GLU A 777 -16.09 21.64 -67.94
N ILE A 778 -16.75 20.51 -67.71
CA ILE A 778 -16.18 19.31 -67.14
C ILE A 778 -14.96 18.81 -67.87
N ASN A 779 -15.06 18.72 -69.28
CA ASN A 779 -13.96 18.28 -70.12
C ASN A 779 -12.73 19.20 -70.00
N LYS A 780 -12.91 20.51 -69.85
CA LYS A 780 -11.82 21.46 -69.62
C LYS A 780 -11.19 21.22 -68.23
N ILE A 781 -11.99 21.00 -67.20
CA ILE A 781 -11.49 20.72 -65.87
C ILE A 781 -10.71 19.39 -65.83
N ILE A 782 -11.23 18.33 -66.44
CA ILE A 782 -10.54 17.05 -66.61
C ILE A 782 -9.21 17.23 -67.33
N SER A 783 -9.16 18.00 -68.34
CA SER A 783 -7.93 18.29 -69.12
C SER A 783 -6.90 19.03 -68.21
N SER A 784 -7.37 19.95 -67.38
CA SER A 784 -6.53 20.62 -66.42
C SER A 784 -5.97 19.63 -65.34
N CYS A 785 -6.80 18.74 -64.84
CA CYS A 785 -6.37 17.69 -63.92
C CYS A 785 -5.33 16.75 -64.54
N VAL A 786 -5.58 16.30 -65.75
CA VAL A 786 -4.67 15.40 -66.48
C VAL A 786 -3.33 16.09 -66.74
N ASN A 787 -3.34 17.36 -67.21
CA ASN A 787 -2.12 18.14 -67.43
C ASN A 787 -1.34 18.33 -66.10
N GLY A 788 -2.00 18.71 -65.00
CA GLY A 788 -1.36 18.84 -63.73
C GLY A 788 -0.74 17.53 -63.19
N LEU A 789 -1.43 16.41 -63.41
CA LEU A 789 -0.92 15.06 -63.06
C LEU A 789 0.29 14.67 -63.93
N HIS A 790 0.23 15.03 -65.23
CA HIS A 790 1.34 14.78 -66.17
C HIS A 790 2.55 15.63 -65.82
N GLU A 791 2.38 16.91 -65.58
CA GLU A 791 3.47 17.85 -65.21
C GLU A 791 4.18 17.48 -63.91
N GLN A 792 3.41 17.10 -62.88
CA GLN A 792 3.95 16.84 -61.58
C GLN A 792 4.47 15.40 -61.38
N PHE A 793 3.81 14.41 -61.98
CA PHE A 793 4.10 13.00 -61.72
C PHE A 793 4.42 12.18 -62.97
N ASN A 794 4.47 12.83 -64.19
CA ASN A 794 4.63 12.16 -65.44
C ASN A 794 3.57 11.04 -65.65
N ALA A 795 2.34 11.30 -65.13
CA ALA A 795 1.22 10.38 -65.22
C ALA A 795 0.62 10.43 -66.61
N ASN A 796 0.24 9.29 -67.17
CA ASN A 796 -0.43 9.15 -68.44
C ASN A 796 -1.83 8.56 -68.26
N LEU A 797 -2.77 8.94 -69.13
CA LEU A 797 -4.07 8.27 -69.18
C LEU A 797 -3.87 6.81 -69.52
N ARG A 798 -4.67 5.94 -68.93
CA ARG A 798 -4.77 4.55 -69.32
C ARG A 798 -5.84 4.43 -70.42
N ASP A 799 -5.46 3.89 -71.56
CA ASP A 799 -6.37 3.63 -72.73
C ASP A 799 -7.41 2.57 -72.38
#